data_30a166c5cc6db5c0f6164142f0c2f0f7
#
_entry.id   30a166c5cc6db5c0f6164142f0c2f0f7
#
_cell.length_a   1.000
_cell.length_b   1.000
_cell.length_c   1.000
_cell.angle_alpha   90.00
_cell.angle_beta   90.00
_cell.angle_gamma   90.00
#
_symmetry.space_group_name_H-M   'P 1'
#
loop_
_entity.id
_entity.type
_entity.pdbx_description
1 polymer ?
#
loop_
_entity_poly.entity_id
_entity_poly.type
_entity_poly.pdbx_seq_one_letter_code
_entity_poly.pdbx_strand_id
1 'polypeptide(L)'
;MKIERINDWFARQGRWMVQKRWLVLSLFILVFAIGFTGLRYFKVSASWENYFLEDDPMLVKTKEFKDIFGNDNFAAVLTQCDNSFMKENLELIRELTNEMMDSISYADKITSLTDIEFMVGNEEGMTIEQIVPDLIPTDAASLETIRRKAYMKPHIAERLVSKDGTLSWIILKLRTFPKDSVWNKGKNAVSPEVLTGNELEHIITKDKYQKLHPKGTGLPYVTAMKMKWIGKEMPRVMGIAALVSILILLLITRSLRGVVVPLITAAGSIVIVYGLLGYVGMTIDSGMMMIPMLLAFAVSIAYNIHIFSYFKRQFLLHGERRRAVEETVGEMGWPVLFSALTTFAALLSFLAIPMQPMRFIGIATSSCVMLAFFIAITLMPVLLSFSKNGKPHPKVQETGGRWLDHQLGRLGESVLRHGTLILWIAGLLTAALIYQFTKIETAFDIERTMGRKIAYVNNLLEVGESELGSIYTYDVMIDLPEDGLTKSPAMLVRLDSLAQKAEGYKLTKRTTTVLNILKDLNQTLHEGDAAYYRIPTNPEEVAQLLLLYENAGGSEAEYWIDYDYRRLRLMVEISSFDSGEVERELNDIAANAARLFPEASVTTVGSIPQFTVMMQYVARGQMVSFAISLLIIGILMMLVFGSVRIGLIGLIPNITPALVVGGLMGWLGYPLDMMTATIMPMILGLAVDDTIHFINHGHLEFDRRGNYRDAILRSFRTIGTPIILTSVVICANFAIYMTSEGLSFIHMGLLSVAGIVSALVADLCVTPVLFQKFRLFGKEIETNETIN
;
A
#
# COMPACT_ATOMS: atom_id res chain seq x y z
N MET A 1 -10.41 26.24 -29.95
CA MET A 1 -9.48 27.35 -29.57
C MET A 1 -8.32 27.29 -30.57
N LYS A 2 -7.88 28.41 -31.21
CA LYS A 2 -6.79 28.32 -32.19
C LYS A 2 -5.47 28.03 -31.44
N ILE A 3 -4.87 26.86 -31.66
CA ILE A 3 -3.62 26.38 -31.04
C ILE A 3 -2.50 27.43 -31.18
N GLU A 4 -2.42 28.11 -32.32
CA GLU A 4 -1.47 29.20 -32.56
C GLU A 4 -1.48 30.30 -31.48
N ARG A 5 -2.66 30.72 -31.00
CA ARG A 5 -2.76 31.74 -29.94
C ARG A 5 -2.24 31.28 -28.60
N ILE A 6 -2.33 29.97 -28.33
CA ILE A 6 -1.81 29.38 -27.11
C ILE A 6 -0.29 29.30 -27.21
N ASN A 7 0.25 28.85 -28.34
CA ASN A 7 1.69 28.80 -28.58
C ASN A 7 2.30 30.21 -28.47
N ASP A 8 1.66 31.23 -29.00
CA ASP A 8 2.09 32.64 -28.89
C ASP A 8 2.12 33.11 -27.42
N TRP A 9 1.12 32.66 -26.62
CA TRP A 9 1.10 33.01 -25.20
C TRP A 9 2.26 32.34 -24.47
N PHE A 10 2.51 31.05 -24.67
CA PHE A 10 3.64 30.34 -24.09
C PHE A 10 4.99 30.92 -24.56
N ALA A 11 5.13 31.28 -25.81
CA ALA A 11 6.33 31.92 -26.34
C ALA A 11 6.61 33.26 -25.66
N ARG A 12 5.54 34.10 -25.40
CA ARG A 12 5.68 35.34 -24.63
C ARG A 12 6.13 35.08 -23.20
N GLN A 13 5.61 34.01 -22.54
CA GLN A 13 6.06 33.60 -21.20
C GLN A 13 7.54 33.15 -21.24
N GLY A 14 7.94 32.38 -22.24
CA GLY A 14 9.32 31.97 -22.46
C GLY A 14 10.27 33.18 -22.57
N ARG A 15 9.87 34.18 -23.33
CA ARG A 15 10.60 35.44 -23.48
C ARG A 15 10.75 36.18 -22.15
N TRP A 16 9.66 36.34 -21.41
CA TRP A 16 9.65 36.98 -20.10
C TRP A 16 10.55 36.23 -19.10
N MET A 17 10.48 34.90 -19.04
CA MET A 17 11.33 34.07 -18.16
C MET A 17 12.82 34.23 -18.45
N VAL A 18 13.21 34.29 -19.72
CA VAL A 18 14.61 34.52 -20.11
C VAL A 18 15.07 35.91 -19.74
N GLN A 19 14.21 36.93 -19.88
CA GLN A 19 14.54 38.32 -19.48
C GLN A 19 14.69 38.44 -17.95
N LYS A 20 13.83 37.76 -17.19
CA LYS A 20 13.78 37.78 -15.71
C LYS A 20 14.39 36.52 -15.07
N ARG A 21 15.38 35.89 -15.73
CA ARG A 21 15.92 34.58 -15.34
C ARG A 21 16.44 34.49 -13.90
N TRP A 22 17.03 35.58 -13.37
CA TRP A 22 17.49 35.63 -11.99
C TRP A 22 16.33 35.63 -10.99
N LEU A 23 15.24 36.35 -11.31
CA LEU A 23 14.03 36.34 -10.50
C LEU A 23 13.40 34.94 -10.45
N VAL A 24 13.32 34.25 -11.59
CA VAL A 24 12.79 32.86 -11.64
C VAL A 24 13.64 31.93 -10.79
N LEU A 25 14.97 32.02 -10.88
CA LEU A 25 15.89 31.22 -10.05
C LEU A 25 15.74 31.53 -8.55
N SER A 26 15.68 32.81 -8.18
CA SER A 26 15.51 33.21 -6.79
C SER A 26 14.16 32.73 -6.23
N LEU A 27 13.09 32.81 -7.02
CA LEU A 27 11.77 32.31 -6.61
C LEU A 27 11.78 30.79 -6.42
N PHE A 28 12.43 30.05 -7.34
CA PHE A 28 12.57 28.59 -7.19
C PHE A 28 13.34 28.24 -5.91
N ILE A 29 14.47 28.89 -5.65
CA ILE A 29 15.27 28.65 -4.43
C ILE A 29 14.46 28.96 -3.18
N LEU A 30 13.67 30.06 -3.19
CA LEU A 30 12.83 30.43 -2.05
C LEU A 30 11.75 29.35 -1.79
N VAL A 31 11.02 28.95 -2.83
CA VAL A 31 9.96 27.92 -2.69
C VAL A 31 10.56 26.57 -2.30
N PHE A 32 11.73 26.23 -2.84
CA PHE A 32 12.45 25.00 -2.44
C PHE A 32 12.88 25.07 -0.96
N ALA A 33 13.40 26.20 -0.50
CA ALA A 33 13.80 26.39 0.89
C ALA A 33 12.58 26.27 1.85
N ILE A 34 11.43 26.87 1.48
CA ILE A 34 10.16 26.73 2.23
C ILE A 34 9.78 25.25 2.28
N GLY A 35 9.75 24.54 1.14
CA GLY A 35 9.45 23.10 1.11
C GLY A 35 10.43 22.29 1.96
N PHE A 36 11.72 22.55 1.86
CA PHE A 36 12.74 21.86 2.64
C PHE A 36 12.56 22.04 4.16
N THR A 37 12.22 23.24 4.61
CA THR A 37 11.92 23.47 6.04
C THR A 37 10.64 22.78 6.48
N GLY A 38 9.66 22.62 5.59
CA GLY A 38 8.40 21.90 5.86
C GLY A 38 8.58 20.40 6.08
N LEU A 39 9.61 19.78 5.52
CA LEU A 39 9.92 18.36 5.75
C LEU A 39 10.11 18.01 7.24
N ARG A 40 10.45 18.99 8.07
CA ARG A 40 10.58 18.80 9.52
C ARG A 40 9.27 18.51 10.24
N TYR A 41 8.16 18.91 9.62
CA TYR A 41 6.80 18.73 10.16
C TYR A 41 6.10 17.54 9.50
N PHE A 42 6.73 16.90 8.53
CA PHE A 42 6.18 15.75 7.84
C PHE A 42 6.15 14.54 8.77
N LYS A 43 4.99 13.92 8.91
CA LYS A 43 4.74 12.83 9.84
C LYS A 43 4.54 11.52 9.09
N VAL A 44 5.23 10.49 9.53
CA VAL A 44 5.02 9.12 9.07
C VAL A 44 4.33 8.36 10.19
N SER A 45 3.16 7.83 9.91
CA SER A 45 2.42 6.97 10.83
C SER A 45 2.57 5.52 10.38
N ALA A 46 2.54 4.63 11.36
CA ALA A 46 2.52 3.20 11.13
C ALA A 46 1.23 2.55 11.65
N SER A 47 0.39 3.30 12.38
CA SER A 47 -0.86 2.78 12.93
C SER A 47 -1.88 2.50 11.83
N TRP A 48 -2.46 1.30 11.87
CA TRP A 48 -3.49 0.86 10.94
C TRP A 48 -4.80 1.63 11.10
N GLU A 49 -5.09 2.16 12.28
CA GLU A 49 -6.25 3.02 12.52
C GLU A 49 -6.22 4.29 11.68
N ASN A 50 -5.04 4.81 11.37
CA ASN A 50 -4.86 5.98 10.51
C ASN A 50 -5.15 5.71 9.02
N TYR A 51 -5.51 4.48 8.66
CA TYR A 51 -6.02 4.17 7.32
C TYR A 51 -7.48 4.57 7.12
N PHE A 52 -8.25 4.64 8.21
CA PHE A 52 -9.66 5.00 8.20
C PHE A 52 -9.87 6.51 8.30
N LEU A 53 -11.03 6.96 7.86
CA LEU A 53 -11.51 8.31 8.16
C LEU A 53 -11.97 8.35 9.63
N GLU A 54 -11.94 9.53 10.25
CA GLU A 54 -12.28 9.70 11.69
C GLU A 54 -13.71 9.26 12.04
N ASP A 55 -14.62 9.39 11.08
CA ASP A 55 -16.05 9.05 11.19
C ASP A 55 -16.39 7.63 10.66
N ASP A 56 -15.38 6.84 10.33
CA ASP A 56 -15.59 5.49 9.83
C ASP A 56 -16.22 4.59 10.91
N PRO A 57 -17.34 3.88 10.59
CA PRO A 57 -18.04 3.04 11.56
C PRO A 57 -17.15 1.96 12.20
N MET A 58 -16.19 1.39 11.44
CA MET A 58 -15.28 0.37 11.94
C MET A 58 -14.32 0.97 12.98
N LEU A 59 -13.81 2.18 12.71
CA LEU A 59 -12.93 2.87 13.65
C LEU A 59 -13.67 3.27 14.94
N VAL A 60 -14.92 3.75 14.82
CA VAL A 60 -15.75 4.12 15.97
C VAL A 60 -16.00 2.92 16.87
N LYS A 61 -16.41 1.79 16.29
CA LYS A 61 -16.65 0.54 17.03
C LYS A 61 -15.39 -0.03 17.69
N THR A 62 -14.26 0.04 17.00
CA THR A 62 -12.97 -0.37 17.58
C THR A 62 -12.57 0.51 18.76
N LYS A 63 -12.83 1.82 18.71
CA LYS A 63 -12.58 2.73 19.85
C LYS A 63 -13.48 2.42 21.04
N GLU A 64 -14.77 2.18 20.79
CA GLU A 64 -15.71 1.77 21.83
C GLU A 64 -15.25 0.47 22.51
N PHE A 65 -14.84 -0.53 21.74
CA PHE A 65 -14.29 -1.77 22.29
C PHE A 65 -13.05 -1.52 23.16
N LYS A 66 -12.11 -0.67 22.70
CA LYS A 66 -10.89 -0.34 23.45
C LYS A 66 -11.15 0.42 24.74
N ASP A 67 -12.20 1.23 24.77
CA ASP A 67 -12.60 1.96 25.98
C ASP A 67 -13.18 0.99 27.04
N ILE A 68 -13.69 -0.18 26.66
CA ILE A 68 -14.30 -1.17 27.54
C ILE A 68 -13.29 -2.26 27.96
N PHE A 69 -12.63 -2.89 26.98
CA PHE A 69 -11.79 -4.10 27.17
C PHE A 69 -10.28 -3.83 27.05
N GLY A 70 -9.89 -2.58 26.85
CA GLY A 70 -8.49 -2.21 26.67
C GLY A 70 -7.98 -2.44 25.23
N ASN A 71 -6.66 -2.58 25.11
CA ASN A 71 -6.02 -2.72 23.80
C ASN A 71 -6.38 -4.06 23.14
N ASP A 72 -6.73 -4.02 21.85
CA ASP A 72 -6.96 -5.21 21.01
C ASP A 72 -5.67 -5.82 20.45
N ASN A 73 -4.53 -5.13 20.63
CA ASN A 73 -3.23 -5.57 20.18
C ASN A 73 -2.46 -6.29 21.30
N PHE A 74 -1.67 -7.25 20.90
CA PHE A 74 -0.74 -7.98 21.75
C PHE A 74 0.67 -7.96 21.16
N ALA A 75 1.67 -8.25 22.00
CA ALA A 75 3.01 -8.60 21.58
C ALA A 75 3.30 -10.02 22.09
N ALA A 76 3.88 -10.88 21.27
CA ALA A 76 4.14 -12.25 21.69
C ALA A 76 5.45 -12.79 21.12
N VAL A 77 5.96 -13.83 21.79
CA VAL A 77 7.18 -14.53 21.39
C VAL A 77 6.93 -16.04 21.38
N LEU A 78 7.21 -16.65 20.24
CA LEU A 78 7.34 -18.09 20.15
C LEU A 78 8.79 -18.46 20.42
N THR A 79 9.01 -19.33 21.43
CA THR A 79 10.31 -19.92 21.72
C THR A 79 10.34 -21.36 21.24
N GLN A 80 11.49 -21.82 20.78
CA GLN A 80 11.73 -23.19 20.34
C GLN A 80 13.02 -23.73 20.94
N CYS A 81 12.93 -24.86 21.64
CA CYS A 81 14.09 -25.53 22.25
C CYS A 81 13.85 -27.04 22.28
N ASP A 82 14.85 -27.80 22.67
CA ASP A 82 14.74 -29.28 22.73
C ASP A 82 13.65 -29.74 23.72
N ASN A 83 13.52 -29.07 24.87
CA ASN A 83 12.52 -29.35 25.90
C ASN A 83 12.33 -28.10 26.79
N SER A 84 11.18 -27.50 26.75
CA SER A 84 10.82 -26.29 27.53
C SER A 84 10.85 -26.56 29.05
N PHE A 85 10.67 -27.79 29.48
CA PHE A 85 10.65 -28.16 30.89
C PHE A 85 12.04 -28.49 31.50
N MET A 86 13.11 -28.31 30.75
CA MET A 86 14.46 -28.37 31.33
C MET A 86 14.71 -27.12 32.18
N LYS A 87 15.42 -27.30 33.32
CA LYS A 87 15.69 -26.19 34.27
C LYS A 87 16.25 -24.96 33.56
N GLU A 88 17.29 -25.14 32.73
CA GLU A 88 17.93 -24.02 32.00
C GLU A 88 16.97 -23.28 31.09
N ASN A 89 16.09 -24.02 30.40
CA ASN A 89 15.12 -23.44 29.49
C ASN A 89 13.98 -22.71 30.24
N LEU A 90 13.50 -23.29 31.36
CA LEU A 90 12.52 -22.62 32.22
C LEU A 90 13.08 -21.32 32.83
N GLU A 91 14.37 -21.33 33.26
CA GLU A 91 15.05 -20.13 33.74
C GLU A 91 15.13 -19.05 32.65
N LEU A 92 15.50 -19.44 31.42
CA LEU A 92 15.55 -18.50 30.29
C LEU A 92 14.16 -17.99 29.88
N ILE A 93 13.13 -18.84 29.87
CA ILE A 93 11.75 -18.46 29.58
C ILE A 93 11.26 -17.46 30.64
N ARG A 94 11.54 -17.71 31.91
CA ARG A 94 11.20 -16.82 33.02
C ARG A 94 11.91 -15.46 32.89
N GLU A 95 13.23 -15.50 32.62
CA GLU A 95 14.00 -14.28 32.45
C GLU A 95 13.48 -13.44 31.25
N LEU A 96 13.16 -14.11 30.12
CA LEU A 96 12.56 -13.45 28.97
C LEU A 96 11.18 -12.88 29.29
N THR A 97 10.33 -13.64 30.02
CA THR A 97 9.01 -13.21 30.47
C THR A 97 9.10 -11.93 31.34
N ASN A 98 9.96 -11.96 32.35
CA ASN A 98 10.16 -10.82 33.24
C ASN A 98 10.72 -9.61 32.49
N GLU A 99 11.71 -9.81 31.62
CA GLU A 99 12.31 -8.73 30.88
C GLU A 99 11.31 -8.09 29.88
N MET A 100 10.43 -8.88 29.28
CA MET A 100 9.35 -8.35 28.44
C MET A 100 8.37 -7.49 29.25
N MET A 101 7.98 -7.95 30.45
CA MET A 101 7.07 -7.22 31.32
C MET A 101 7.68 -5.92 31.86
N ASP A 102 8.96 -5.93 32.26
CA ASP A 102 9.64 -4.80 32.87
C ASP A 102 10.12 -3.74 31.87
N SER A 103 10.52 -4.18 30.66
CA SER A 103 11.22 -3.31 29.69
C SER A 103 10.34 -2.80 28.56
N ILE A 104 9.16 -3.39 28.34
CA ILE A 104 8.24 -2.89 27.32
C ILE A 104 7.34 -1.81 27.89
N SER A 105 7.43 -0.60 27.32
CA SER A 105 6.81 0.62 27.87
C SER A 105 5.30 0.54 28.07
N TYR A 106 4.60 -0.23 27.26
CA TYR A 106 3.15 -0.40 27.30
C TYR A 106 2.72 -1.79 27.77
N ALA A 107 3.57 -2.50 28.49
CA ALA A 107 3.22 -3.79 29.10
C ALA A 107 2.07 -3.62 30.11
N ASP A 108 1.08 -4.52 30.05
CA ASP A 108 -0.04 -4.57 30.98
C ASP A 108 0.00 -5.86 31.80
N LYS A 109 -0.17 -7.00 31.15
CA LYS A 109 -0.09 -8.34 31.75
C LYS A 109 0.61 -9.30 30.80
N ILE A 110 1.46 -10.15 31.36
CA ILE A 110 2.14 -11.21 30.59
C ILE A 110 1.57 -12.57 30.99
N THR A 111 1.54 -13.48 30.05
CA THR A 111 1.15 -14.88 30.27
C THR A 111 2.17 -15.77 29.57
N SER A 112 2.79 -16.65 30.35
CA SER A 112 3.78 -17.65 29.86
C SER A 112 3.70 -18.92 30.69
N LEU A 113 4.43 -19.95 30.31
CA LEU A 113 4.53 -21.18 31.10
C LEU A 113 5.03 -20.92 32.53
N THR A 114 5.84 -19.87 32.73
CA THR A 114 6.44 -19.51 34.02
C THR A 114 5.64 -18.42 34.76
N ASP A 115 4.62 -17.86 34.12
CA ASP A 115 3.81 -16.78 34.71
C ASP A 115 2.35 -16.91 34.26
N ILE A 116 1.70 -17.98 34.67
CA ILE A 116 0.28 -18.24 34.45
C ILE A 116 -0.41 -18.56 35.76
N GLU A 117 -1.62 -18.01 35.95
CA GLU A 117 -2.49 -18.31 37.08
C GLU A 117 -2.93 -19.78 37.03
N PHE A 118 -2.51 -20.57 38.01
CA PHE A 118 -2.93 -21.95 38.17
C PHE A 118 -3.78 -22.09 39.43
N MET A 119 -5.04 -22.35 39.25
CA MET A 119 -6.00 -22.44 40.33
C MET A 119 -5.94 -23.79 41.02
N VAL A 120 -5.82 -23.77 42.38
CA VAL A 120 -5.77 -24.94 43.22
C VAL A 120 -6.83 -24.83 44.30
N GLY A 121 -7.69 -25.85 44.43
CA GLY A 121 -8.66 -25.96 45.51
C GLY A 121 -7.98 -26.35 46.82
N ASN A 122 -8.39 -25.76 47.95
CA ASN A 122 -7.94 -26.09 49.28
C ASN A 122 -9.11 -26.08 50.27
N GLU A 123 -8.87 -26.42 51.55
CA GLU A 123 -9.91 -26.48 52.57
C GLU A 123 -10.57 -25.10 52.88
N GLU A 124 -9.91 -24.01 52.57
CA GLU A 124 -10.41 -22.62 52.75
C GLU A 124 -11.06 -22.09 51.48
N GLY A 125 -11.12 -22.85 50.40
CA GLY A 125 -11.69 -22.50 49.10
C GLY A 125 -10.70 -22.65 47.97
N MET A 126 -9.99 -21.61 47.53
CA MET A 126 -9.12 -21.65 46.38
C MET A 126 -7.90 -20.71 46.59
N THR A 127 -6.75 -21.13 46.05
CA THR A 127 -5.56 -20.29 45.90
C THR A 127 -5.11 -20.27 44.42
N ILE A 128 -4.46 -19.18 44.05
CA ILE A 128 -3.81 -19.07 42.74
C ILE A 128 -2.30 -19.24 42.95
N GLU A 129 -1.73 -20.22 42.28
CA GLU A 129 -0.32 -20.55 42.28
C GLU A 129 0.27 -20.37 40.89
N GLN A 130 1.59 -20.37 40.78
CA GLN A 130 2.30 -20.54 39.51
C GLN A 130 2.58 -22.00 39.25
N ILE A 131 2.52 -22.43 37.95
CA ILE A 131 2.90 -23.83 37.59
C ILE A 131 4.38 -24.07 37.88
N VAL A 132 5.22 -23.10 37.56
CA VAL A 132 6.67 -23.18 37.78
C VAL A 132 6.98 -22.40 39.05
N PRO A 133 7.45 -23.04 40.14
CA PRO A 133 7.73 -22.35 41.41
C PRO A 133 8.88 -21.35 41.25
N ASP A 134 8.95 -20.35 42.17
CA ASP A 134 9.99 -19.32 42.10
C ASP A 134 11.40 -19.93 42.08
N LEU A 135 11.65 -20.93 42.91
CA LEU A 135 12.86 -21.72 42.83
C LEU A 135 12.64 -22.93 41.90
N ILE A 136 13.20 -22.89 40.72
CA ILE A 136 13.07 -23.98 39.73
C ILE A 136 13.90 -25.18 40.22
N PRO A 137 13.26 -26.36 40.40
CA PRO A 137 13.95 -27.57 40.88
C PRO A 137 15.00 -28.06 39.90
N THR A 138 15.98 -28.81 40.45
CA THR A 138 17.07 -29.45 39.65
C THR A 138 16.82 -30.89 39.36
N ASP A 139 15.97 -31.53 40.16
CA ASP A 139 15.70 -32.95 40.03
C ASP A 139 14.64 -33.27 38.98
N ALA A 140 14.83 -34.35 38.24
CA ALA A 140 13.98 -34.75 37.13
C ALA A 140 12.54 -35.07 37.56
N ALA A 141 12.31 -35.54 38.78
CA ALA A 141 10.98 -35.89 39.27
C ALA A 141 10.12 -34.65 39.49
N SER A 142 10.71 -33.61 40.07
CA SER A 142 10.05 -32.31 40.28
C SER A 142 9.78 -31.62 38.96
N LEU A 143 10.70 -31.64 38.00
CA LEU A 143 10.51 -31.11 36.65
C LEU A 143 9.38 -31.83 35.89
N GLU A 144 9.30 -33.17 36.03
CA GLU A 144 8.19 -33.93 35.43
C GLU A 144 6.85 -33.64 36.10
N THR A 145 6.85 -33.26 37.39
CA THR A 145 5.64 -32.81 38.09
C THR A 145 5.15 -31.46 37.52
N ILE A 146 6.06 -30.51 37.25
CA ILE A 146 5.74 -29.25 36.57
C ILE A 146 5.16 -29.55 35.19
N ARG A 147 5.79 -30.41 34.41
CA ARG A 147 5.29 -30.80 33.10
C ARG A 147 3.88 -31.40 33.18
N ARG A 148 3.66 -32.35 34.12
CA ARG A 148 2.34 -32.95 34.33
C ARG A 148 1.28 -31.91 34.71
N LYS A 149 1.59 -30.93 35.61
CA LYS A 149 0.68 -29.82 35.97
C LYS A 149 0.32 -29.00 34.74
N ALA A 150 1.26 -28.64 33.86
CA ALA A 150 1.00 -27.85 32.66
C ALA A 150 0.04 -28.57 31.70
N TYR A 151 0.13 -29.91 31.58
CA TYR A 151 -0.75 -30.70 30.69
C TYR A 151 -2.08 -31.15 31.38
N MET A 152 -2.25 -30.88 32.67
CA MET A 152 -3.51 -31.23 33.36
C MET A 152 -4.68 -30.35 32.91
N LYS A 153 -4.39 -29.09 32.54
CA LYS A 153 -5.41 -28.12 32.12
C LYS A 153 -5.29 -27.83 30.63
N PRO A 154 -6.33 -28.18 29.83
CA PRO A 154 -6.29 -28.03 28.36
C PRO A 154 -5.95 -26.61 27.91
N HIS A 155 -6.53 -25.58 28.56
CA HIS A 155 -6.32 -24.18 28.21
C HIS A 155 -4.88 -23.69 28.43
N ILE A 156 -4.07 -24.39 29.20
CA ILE A 156 -2.65 -24.14 29.42
C ILE A 156 -1.83 -24.93 28.40
N ALA A 157 -2.09 -26.24 28.28
CA ALA A 157 -1.37 -27.13 27.39
C ALA A 157 -1.51 -26.75 25.92
N GLU A 158 -2.70 -26.33 25.50
CA GLU A 158 -2.96 -25.97 24.11
C GLU A 158 -2.57 -24.52 23.75
N ARG A 159 -2.22 -23.72 24.73
CA ARG A 159 -1.94 -22.28 24.56
C ARG A 159 -0.49 -21.94 24.76
N LEU A 160 0.17 -22.50 25.76
CA LEU A 160 1.47 -22.05 26.22
C LEU A 160 2.62 -23.01 25.93
N VAL A 161 2.33 -24.27 25.65
CA VAL A 161 3.36 -25.29 25.39
C VAL A 161 2.86 -26.32 24.38
N SER A 162 3.69 -26.68 23.42
CA SER A 162 3.37 -27.73 22.44
C SER A 162 3.25 -29.12 23.07
N LYS A 163 2.55 -30.02 22.41
CA LYS A 163 2.34 -31.42 22.89
C LYS A 163 3.63 -32.15 23.15
N ASP A 164 4.67 -31.90 22.36
CA ASP A 164 6.00 -32.47 22.53
C ASP A 164 6.89 -31.71 23.54
N GLY A 165 6.45 -30.53 23.99
CA GLY A 165 7.19 -29.66 24.90
C GLY A 165 8.36 -28.89 24.28
N THR A 166 8.46 -28.83 22.95
CA THR A 166 9.56 -28.16 22.26
C THR A 166 9.30 -26.68 22.01
N LEU A 167 8.01 -26.27 21.95
CA LEU A 167 7.60 -24.87 21.77
C LEU A 167 7.03 -24.32 23.06
N SER A 168 7.29 -23.03 23.32
CA SER A 168 6.61 -22.28 24.37
C SER A 168 6.16 -20.91 23.83
N TRP A 169 5.00 -20.48 24.29
CA TRP A 169 4.36 -19.23 23.86
C TRP A 169 4.28 -18.23 25.01
N ILE A 170 4.79 -17.04 24.77
CA ILE A 170 4.76 -15.93 25.70
C ILE A 170 3.89 -14.84 25.08
N ILE A 171 2.84 -14.41 25.80
CA ILE A 171 1.90 -13.39 25.32
C ILE A 171 1.93 -12.22 26.29
N LEU A 172 2.19 -11.03 25.75
CA LEU A 172 2.13 -9.77 26.48
C LEU A 172 0.90 -8.98 26.03
N LYS A 173 -0.05 -8.78 26.93
CA LYS A 173 -1.14 -7.82 26.77
C LYS A 173 -0.60 -6.41 26.95
N LEU A 174 -1.17 -5.47 26.18
CA LEU A 174 -0.69 -4.11 26.12
C LEU A 174 -1.75 -3.15 26.68
N ARG A 175 -1.29 -2.16 27.42
CA ARG A 175 -2.14 -1.01 27.81
C ARG A 175 -2.60 -0.25 26.58
N THR A 176 -3.75 0.39 26.65
CA THR A 176 -4.27 1.25 25.58
C THR A 176 -3.25 2.32 25.21
N PHE A 177 -2.92 2.40 23.92
CA PHE A 177 -1.97 3.38 23.45
C PHE A 177 -2.52 4.81 23.57
N PRO A 178 -1.68 5.79 23.99
CA PRO A 178 -2.10 7.17 24.05
C PRO A 178 -2.44 7.73 22.68
N LYS A 179 -3.38 8.66 22.62
CA LYS A 179 -3.78 9.34 21.38
C LYS A 179 -2.58 10.07 20.73
N ASP A 180 -2.58 10.18 19.42
CA ASP A 180 -1.52 10.84 18.63
C ASP A 180 -1.17 12.25 19.16
N SER A 181 -2.15 12.99 19.61
CA SER A 181 -1.95 14.32 20.21
C SER A 181 -1.06 14.32 21.47
N VAL A 182 -0.90 13.19 22.13
CA VAL A 182 -0.11 13.04 23.37
C VAL A 182 1.35 12.69 23.04
N TRP A 183 1.58 11.67 22.21
CA TRP A 183 2.95 11.19 21.98
C TRP A 183 3.66 11.92 20.83
N ASN A 184 2.91 12.49 19.88
CA ASN A 184 3.46 13.08 18.65
C ASN A 184 3.87 14.57 18.82
N LYS A 185 4.47 14.94 19.96
CA LYS A 185 4.87 16.32 20.27
C LYS A 185 6.35 16.66 20.04
N GLY A 186 7.18 15.70 19.64
CA GLY A 186 8.64 15.87 19.49
C GLY A 186 9.16 15.69 18.09
N LYS A 187 10.39 16.13 17.81
CA LYS A 187 11.07 15.96 16.52
C LYS A 187 11.34 14.49 16.14
N ASN A 188 11.41 13.61 17.14
CA ASN A 188 11.69 12.18 16.99
C ASN A 188 10.60 11.34 17.64
N ALA A 189 9.34 11.78 17.56
CA ALA A 189 8.23 11.04 18.12
C ALA A 189 8.08 9.70 17.38
N VAL A 190 8.15 8.60 18.12
CA VAL A 190 7.93 7.24 17.62
C VAL A 190 6.54 6.84 18.10
N SER A 191 5.71 6.25 17.22
CA SER A 191 4.39 5.78 17.65
C SER A 191 4.51 4.69 18.71
N PRO A 192 3.57 4.61 19.66
CA PRO A 192 3.56 3.58 20.70
C PRO A 192 3.69 2.16 20.16
N GLU A 193 3.02 1.86 19.06
CA GLU A 193 3.12 0.56 18.38
C GLU A 193 4.54 0.26 17.91
N VAL A 194 5.19 1.22 17.25
CA VAL A 194 6.57 1.05 16.75
C VAL A 194 7.55 0.97 17.90
N LEU A 195 7.33 1.75 18.98
CA LEU A 195 8.16 1.69 20.18
C LEU A 195 8.10 0.30 20.80
N THR A 196 6.90 -0.20 21.09
CA THR A 196 6.66 -1.55 21.64
C THR A 196 7.32 -2.64 20.78
N GLY A 197 7.14 -2.57 19.47
CA GLY A 197 7.73 -3.55 18.56
C GLY A 197 9.26 -3.50 18.51
N ASN A 198 9.87 -2.31 18.61
CA ASN A 198 11.32 -2.15 18.69
C ASN A 198 11.90 -2.63 20.01
N GLU A 199 11.20 -2.38 21.12
CA GLU A 199 11.59 -2.87 22.43
C GLU A 199 11.55 -4.40 22.47
N LEU A 200 10.50 -5.02 21.92
CA LEU A 200 10.41 -6.46 21.78
C LEU A 200 11.55 -7.04 20.94
N GLU A 201 11.81 -6.48 19.76
CA GLU A 201 12.92 -6.89 18.89
C GLU A 201 14.27 -6.78 19.61
N HIS A 202 14.48 -5.70 20.35
CA HIS A 202 15.71 -5.51 21.13
C HIS A 202 15.89 -6.59 22.20
N ILE A 203 14.82 -7.02 22.86
CA ILE A 203 14.87 -8.07 23.89
C ILE A 203 15.19 -9.41 23.24
N ILE A 204 14.41 -9.83 22.23
CA ILE A 204 14.53 -11.17 21.63
C ILE A 204 15.84 -11.36 20.85
N THR A 205 16.50 -10.30 20.43
CA THR A 205 17.79 -10.37 19.72
C THR A 205 19.01 -10.47 20.63
N LYS A 206 18.84 -10.45 21.97
CA LYS A 206 19.96 -10.60 22.91
C LYS A 206 20.56 -12.00 22.84
N ASP A 207 21.88 -12.07 22.88
CA ASP A 207 22.63 -13.34 22.75
C ASP A 207 22.19 -14.40 23.77
N LYS A 208 21.84 -14.01 24.98
CA LYS A 208 21.41 -14.90 26.06
C LYS A 208 20.15 -15.70 25.73
N TYR A 209 19.24 -15.15 24.87
CA TYR A 209 17.99 -15.81 24.50
C TYR A 209 18.07 -16.61 23.21
N GLN A 210 19.19 -16.58 22.48
CA GLN A 210 19.30 -17.25 21.19
C GLN A 210 19.19 -18.79 21.28
N LYS A 211 19.45 -19.36 22.45
CA LYS A 211 19.19 -20.79 22.71
C LYS A 211 17.70 -21.18 22.62
N LEU A 212 16.80 -20.19 22.83
CA LEU A 212 15.35 -20.38 22.71
C LEU A 212 14.82 -20.11 21.30
N HIS A 213 15.65 -19.76 20.33
CA HIS A 213 15.24 -19.36 18.98
C HIS A 213 13.99 -18.49 18.96
N PRO A 214 13.98 -17.34 19.66
CA PRO A 214 12.77 -16.56 19.88
C PRO A 214 12.31 -15.88 18.58
N LYS A 215 11.01 -15.97 18.28
CA LYS A 215 10.37 -15.32 17.13
C LYS A 215 9.26 -14.40 17.62
N GLY A 216 9.41 -13.11 17.34
CA GLY A 216 8.42 -12.09 17.72
C GLY A 216 7.21 -12.07 16.78
N THR A 217 6.04 -11.72 17.32
CA THR A 217 4.80 -11.52 16.58
C THR A 217 3.88 -10.53 17.29
N GLY A 218 2.72 -10.29 16.70
CA GLY A 218 1.77 -9.27 17.10
C GLY A 218 1.89 -8.00 16.26
N LEU A 219 0.80 -7.25 16.16
CA LEU A 219 0.72 -6.10 15.26
C LEU A 219 1.79 -5.02 15.54
N PRO A 220 2.13 -4.68 16.81
CA PRO A 220 3.21 -3.74 17.11
C PRO A 220 4.58 -4.21 16.58
N TYR A 221 4.89 -5.49 16.72
CA TYR A 221 6.13 -6.05 16.21
C TYR A 221 6.20 -6.00 14.67
N VAL A 222 5.13 -6.43 14.00
CA VAL A 222 5.02 -6.40 12.52
C VAL A 222 5.17 -4.97 12.01
N THR A 223 4.52 -4.01 12.67
CA THR A 223 4.58 -2.58 12.31
C THR A 223 6.00 -2.03 12.43
N ALA A 224 6.69 -2.32 13.54
CA ALA A 224 8.07 -1.89 13.75
C ALA A 224 9.04 -2.51 12.73
N MET A 225 8.91 -3.81 12.47
CA MET A 225 9.77 -4.50 11.50
C MET A 225 9.50 -4.05 10.06
N LYS A 226 8.24 -3.80 9.69
CA LYS A 226 7.86 -3.18 8.41
C LYS A 226 8.54 -1.83 8.24
N MET A 227 8.48 -0.96 9.26
CA MET A 227 9.14 0.35 9.20
C MET A 227 10.66 0.23 9.07
N LYS A 228 11.28 -0.66 9.82
CA LYS A 228 12.73 -0.91 9.76
C LYS A 228 13.16 -1.42 8.37
N TRP A 229 12.37 -2.31 7.77
CA TRP A 229 12.60 -2.82 6.43
C TRP A 229 12.43 -1.71 5.38
N ILE A 230 11.33 -0.96 5.40
CA ILE A 230 11.08 0.15 4.48
C ILE A 230 12.17 1.22 4.59
N GLY A 231 12.62 1.51 5.82
CA GLY A 231 13.72 2.46 6.06
C GLY A 231 15.04 2.08 5.38
N LYS A 232 15.28 0.79 5.12
CA LYS A 232 16.42 0.29 4.34
C LYS A 232 16.12 0.21 2.85
N GLU A 233 14.92 -0.26 2.51
CA GLU A 233 14.50 -0.52 1.13
C GLU A 233 14.31 0.77 0.32
N MET A 234 13.67 1.77 0.91
CA MET A 234 13.38 3.04 0.24
C MET A 234 14.63 3.77 -0.27
N PRO A 235 15.68 4.02 0.53
CA PRO A 235 16.92 4.64 0.03
C PRO A 235 17.59 3.79 -1.06
N ARG A 236 17.56 2.47 -0.96
CA ARG A 236 18.10 1.55 -1.96
C ARG A 236 17.39 1.72 -3.32
N VAL A 237 16.07 1.62 -3.32
CA VAL A 237 15.24 1.74 -4.54
C VAL A 237 15.39 3.13 -5.15
N MET A 238 15.32 4.20 -4.35
CA MET A 238 15.52 5.58 -4.82
C MET A 238 16.92 5.83 -5.36
N GLY A 239 17.94 5.25 -4.73
CA GLY A 239 19.33 5.34 -5.21
C GLY A 239 19.52 4.66 -6.56
N ILE A 240 18.97 3.47 -6.74
CA ILE A 240 18.97 2.75 -8.03
C ILE A 240 18.19 3.55 -9.09
N ALA A 241 17.04 4.12 -8.74
CA ALA A 241 16.25 4.96 -9.63
C ALA A 241 17.02 6.18 -10.11
N ALA A 242 17.69 6.88 -9.21
CA ALA A 242 18.55 8.02 -9.56
C ALA A 242 19.70 7.60 -10.48
N LEU A 243 20.38 6.49 -10.17
CA LEU A 243 21.50 5.99 -10.99
C LEU A 243 21.04 5.61 -12.41
N VAL A 244 19.98 4.81 -12.53
CA VAL A 244 19.41 4.39 -13.81
C VAL A 244 18.98 5.61 -14.64
N SER A 245 18.31 6.57 -13.99
CA SER A 245 17.89 7.80 -14.65
C SER A 245 19.07 8.66 -15.11
N ILE A 246 20.14 8.77 -14.32
CA ILE A 246 21.38 9.47 -14.73
C ILE A 246 21.97 8.81 -15.96
N LEU A 247 22.09 7.48 -15.98
CA LEU A 247 22.63 6.74 -17.11
C LEU A 247 21.79 6.94 -18.39
N ILE A 248 20.48 6.80 -18.27
CA ILE A 248 19.56 6.97 -19.41
C ILE A 248 19.62 8.42 -19.92
N LEU A 249 19.52 9.41 -19.03
CA LEU A 249 19.59 10.81 -19.42
C LEU A 249 20.95 11.15 -20.07
N LEU A 250 22.03 10.58 -19.59
CA LEU A 250 23.36 10.78 -20.17
C LEU A 250 23.45 10.22 -21.60
N LEU A 251 22.91 9.01 -21.81
CA LEU A 251 22.87 8.36 -23.13
C LEU A 251 22.03 9.15 -24.13
N ILE A 252 20.86 9.65 -23.69
CA ILE A 252 19.92 10.37 -24.53
C ILE A 252 20.41 11.78 -24.84
N THR A 253 20.71 12.55 -23.79
CA THR A 253 20.99 13.99 -23.93
C THR A 253 22.42 14.28 -24.31
N ARG A 254 23.34 13.40 -23.95
CA ARG A 254 24.81 13.59 -24.10
C ARG A 254 25.26 14.95 -23.60
N SER A 255 24.65 15.41 -22.50
CA SER A 255 24.85 16.75 -21.95
C SER A 255 24.67 16.74 -20.42
N LEU A 256 25.62 17.30 -19.70
CA LEU A 256 25.52 17.41 -18.23
C LEU A 256 24.27 18.19 -17.79
N ARG A 257 23.88 19.24 -18.52
CA ARG A 257 22.66 19.99 -18.23
C ARG A 257 21.38 19.15 -18.48
N GLY A 258 21.40 18.32 -19.53
CA GLY A 258 20.32 17.39 -19.81
C GLY A 258 20.17 16.28 -18.76
N VAL A 259 21.15 16.13 -17.87
CA VAL A 259 21.07 15.20 -16.72
C VAL A 259 20.70 15.93 -15.44
N VAL A 260 21.44 16.97 -15.10
CA VAL A 260 21.32 17.67 -13.80
C VAL A 260 19.97 18.37 -13.66
N VAL A 261 19.49 19.04 -14.72
CA VAL A 261 18.26 19.83 -14.61
C VAL A 261 17.00 18.95 -14.40
N PRO A 262 16.79 17.84 -15.12
CA PRO A 262 15.71 16.90 -14.82
C PRO A 262 15.73 16.36 -13.37
N LEU A 263 16.93 16.05 -12.86
CA LEU A 263 17.07 15.59 -11.48
C LEU A 263 16.71 16.68 -10.45
N ILE A 264 17.11 17.93 -10.69
CA ILE A 264 16.70 19.07 -9.86
C ILE A 264 15.18 19.26 -9.92
N THR A 265 14.57 19.10 -11.08
CA THR A 265 13.11 19.21 -11.26
C THR A 265 12.39 18.13 -10.45
N ALA A 266 12.83 16.89 -10.55
CA ALA A 266 12.28 15.77 -9.83
C ALA A 266 12.41 15.93 -8.30
N ALA A 267 13.63 16.18 -7.82
CA ALA A 267 13.90 16.40 -6.41
C ALA A 267 13.16 17.64 -5.88
N GLY A 268 13.13 18.72 -6.66
CA GLY A 268 12.42 19.95 -6.31
C GLY A 268 10.93 19.74 -6.14
N SER A 269 10.26 19.02 -7.07
CA SER A 269 8.83 18.74 -6.97
C SER A 269 8.51 17.90 -5.73
N ILE A 270 9.29 16.87 -5.44
CA ILE A 270 9.12 16.02 -4.26
C ILE A 270 9.32 16.83 -2.97
N VAL A 271 10.44 17.52 -2.82
CA VAL A 271 10.77 18.28 -1.60
C VAL A 271 9.74 19.36 -1.30
N ILE A 272 9.31 20.10 -2.32
CA ILE A 272 8.33 21.17 -2.14
C ILE A 272 6.96 20.58 -1.75
N VAL A 273 6.47 19.55 -2.43
CA VAL A 273 5.15 18.97 -2.14
C VAL A 273 5.14 18.32 -0.76
N TYR A 274 6.11 17.47 -0.44
CA TYR A 274 6.17 16.81 0.86
C TYR A 274 6.37 17.82 2.00
N GLY A 275 7.14 18.86 1.77
CA GLY A 275 7.28 19.94 2.74
C GLY A 275 5.98 20.71 2.97
N LEU A 276 5.22 21.02 1.93
CA LEU A 276 3.90 21.65 2.05
C LEU A 276 2.91 20.75 2.78
N LEU A 277 2.89 19.45 2.46
CA LEU A 277 2.07 18.46 3.17
C LEU A 277 2.46 18.37 4.66
N GLY A 278 3.75 18.50 4.96
CA GLY A 278 4.25 18.59 6.34
C GLY A 278 3.68 19.81 7.10
N TYR A 279 3.65 20.99 6.48
CA TYR A 279 3.03 22.17 7.10
C TYR A 279 1.52 22.00 7.33
N VAL A 280 0.82 21.30 6.45
CA VAL A 280 -0.62 20.97 6.62
C VAL A 280 -0.83 19.93 7.73
N GLY A 281 0.24 19.26 8.18
CA GLY A 281 0.17 18.21 9.21
C GLY A 281 -0.37 16.88 8.71
N MET A 282 -0.31 16.62 7.41
CA MET A 282 -0.78 15.39 6.81
C MET A 282 0.15 14.23 7.17
N THR A 283 -0.44 13.12 7.63
CA THR A 283 0.28 11.89 7.97
C THR A 283 0.18 10.87 6.85
N ILE A 284 1.21 10.04 6.68
CA ILE A 284 1.23 8.96 5.68
C ILE A 284 1.79 7.67 6.27
N ASP A 285 1.31 6.54 5.76
CA ASP A 285 1.96 5.24 5.97
C ASP A 285 3.31 5.17 5.24
N SER A 286 4.30 4.60 5.92
CA SER A 286 5.67 4.49 5.41
C SER A 286 5.76 3.75 4.08
N GLY A 287 4.95 2.72 3.85
CA GLY A 287 4.93 1.94 2.61
C GLY A 287 4.37 2.70 1.42
N MET A 288 3.40 3.59 1.65
CA MET A 288 2.74 4.35 0.59
C MET A 288 3.54 5.57 0.13
N MET A 289 4.53 6.00 0.90
CA MET A 289 5.34 7.18 0.59
C MET A 289 6.18 7.03 -0.69
N MET A 290 6.57 5.81 -1.05
CA MET A 290 7.43 5.55 -2.22
C MET A 290 6.72 5.79 -3.55
N ILE A 291 5.40 5.55 -3.65
CA ILE A 291 4.65 5.62 -4.91
C ILE A 291 4.67 7.04 -5.50
N PRO A 292 4.27 8.10 -4.75
CA PRO A 292 4.33 9.47 -5.26
C PRO A 292 5.73 9.91 -5.65
N MET A 293 6.75 9.50 -4.87
CA MET A 293 8.14 9.90 -5.13
C MET A 293 8.67 9.34 -6.44
N LEU A 294 8.52 8.04 -6.68
CA LEU A 294 9.03 7.41 -7.91
C LEU A 294 8.24 7.84 -9.15
N LEU A 295 6.91 8.00 -9.03
CA LEU A 295 6.12 8.52 -10.14
C LEU A 295 6.49 9.96 -10.48
N ALA A 296 6.62 10.84 -9.48
CA ALA A 296 7.07 12.21 -9.68
C ALA A 296 8.44 12.27 -10.35
N PHE A 297 9.34 11.36 -9.96
CA PHE A 297 10.66 11.24 -10.53
C PHE A 297 10.60 10.86 -12.02
N ALA A 298 9.86 9.82 -12.36
CA ALA A 298 9.68 9.34 -13.74
C ALA A 298 9.03 10.40 -14.64
N VAL A 299 7.94 11.02 -14.19
CA VAL A 299 7.19 12.04 -14.95
C VAL A 299 8.02 13.32 -15.13
N SER A 300 8.73 13.76 -14.08
CA SER A 300 9.62 14.94 -14.20
C SER A 300 10.68 14.74 -15.26
N ILE A 301 11.27 13.54 -15.33
CA ILE A 301 12.28 13.21 -16.35
C ILE A 301 11.65 13.23 -17.74
N ALA A 302 10.46 12.64 -17.92
CA ALA A 302 9.76 12.63 -19.20
C ALA A 302 9.51 14.06 -19.73
N TYR A 303 8.94 14.95 -18.91
CA TYR A 303 8.70 16.35 -19.29
C TYR A 303 9.99 17.07 -19.69
N ASN A 304 11.06 16.88 -18.93
CA ASN A 304 12.33 17.53 -19.23
C ASN A 304 12.98 16.97 -20.51
N ILE A 305 12.82 15.69 -20.82
CA ILE A 305 13.32 15.11 -22.08
C ILE A 305 12.63 15.74 -23.29
N HIS A 306 11.31 15.91 -23.25
CA HIS A 306 10.57 16.57 -24.33
C HIS A 306 11.07 18.01 -24.54
N ILE A 307 11.15 18.80 -23.48
CA ILE A 307 11.61 20.19 -23.52
C ILE A 307 13.04 20.27 -23.99
N PHE A 308 13.95 19.42 -23.45
CA PHE A 308 15.37 19.46 -23.80
C PHE A 308 15.63 19.02 -25.24
N SER A 309 14.94 17.98 -25.73
CA SER A 309 15.09 17.47 -27.10
C SER A 309 14.65 18.52 -28.11
N TYR A 310 13.51 19.19 -27.87
CA TYR A 310 13.03 20.26 -28.73
C TYR A 310 13.97 21.48 -28.68
N PHE A 311 14.42 21.91 -27.49
CA PHE A 311 15.40 22.97 -27.32
C PHE A 311 16.69 22.67 -28.09
N LYS A 312 17.23 21.46 -28.00
CA LYS A 312 18.48 21.07 -28.70
C LYS A 312 18.31 21.22 -30.22
N ARG A 313 17.17 20.83 -30.76
CA ARG A 313 16.83 20.99 -32.20
C ARG A 313 16.80 22.45 -32.58
N GLN A 314 16.05 23.29 -31.87
CA GLN A 314 15.95 24.72 -32.17
C GLN A 314 17.28 25.48 -32.00
N PHE A 315 18.04 25.10 -30.99
CA PHE A 315 19.36 25.67 -30.78
C PHE A 315 20.33 25.34 -31.92
N LEU A 316 20.31 24.15 -32.44
CA LEU A 316 21.14 23.75 -33.58
C LEU A 316 20.68 24.48 -34.85
N LEU A 317 19.40 24.74 -35.05
CA LEU A 317 18.89 25.48 -36.21
C LEU A 317 19.26 26.95 -36.19
N HIS A 318 19.12 27.62 -35.05
CA HIS A 318 19.28 29.08 -34.95
C HIS A 318 20.65 29.53 -34.41
N GLY A 319 21.34 28.65 -33.68
CA GLY A 319 22.58 29.03 -32.97
C GLY A 319 22.38 29.99 -31.78
N GLU A 320 21.17 30.51 -31.57
CA GLU A 320 20.83 31.47 -30.54
C GLU A 320 19.99 30.84 -29.44
N ARG A 321 20.51 30.80 -28.19
CA ARG A 321 19.86 30.14 -27.07
C ARG A 321 18.54 30.76 -26.66
N ARG A 322 18.46 32.09 -26.61
CA ARG A 322 17.27 32.80 -26.18
C ARG A 322 16.08 32.54 -27.12
N ARG A 323 16.34 32.59 -28.43
CA ARG A 323 15.36 32.30 -29.45
C ARG A 323 14.93 30.82 -29.38
N ALA A 324 15.88 29.90 -29.24
CA ALA A 324 15.58 28.48 -29.10
C ALA A 324 14.73 28.18 -27.85
N VAL A 325 14.94 28.89 -26.72
CA VAL A 325 14.09 28.76 -25.53
C VAL A 325 12.68 29.28 -25.78
N GLU A 326 12.55 30.45 -26.41
CA GLU A 326 11.24 31.06 -26.72
C GLU A 326 10.39 30.12 -27.60
N GLU A 327 10.98 29.59 -28.68
CA GLU A 327 10.33 28.65 -29.58
C GLU A 327 10.00 27.32 -28.87
N THR A 328 10.89 26.84 -27.99
CA THR A 328 10.67 25.62 -27.20
C THR A 328 9.48 25.75 -26.26
N VAL A 329 9.44 26.83 -25.47
CA VAL A 329 8.33 27.07 -24.53
C VAL A 329 7.02 27.29 -25.29
N GLY A 330 7.07 27.98 -26.45
CA GLY A 330 5.91 28.18 -27.32
C GLY A 330 5.30 26.87 -27.80
N GLU A 331 6.10 25.98 -28.36
CA GLU A 331 5.62 24.76 -29.00
C GLU A 331 5.35 23.61 -28.00
N MET A 332 6.17 23.51 -26.93
CA MET A 332 6.05 22.41 -25.96
C MET A 332 5.17 22.77 -24.75
N GLY A 333 4.90 24.05 -24.52
CA GLY A 333 4.24 24.48 -23.30
C GLY A 333 2.85 23.88 -23.10
N TRP A 334 2.00 23.98 -24.11
CA TRP A 334 0.63 23.49 -23.97
C TRP A 334 0.51 21.96 -24.06
N PRO A 335 1.24 21.21 -24.93
CA PRO A 335 1.16 19.77 -24.92
C PRO A 335 1.58 19.18 -23.56
N VAL A 336 2.68 19.67 -22.99
CA VAL A 336 3.15 19.21 -21.66
C VAL A 336 2.17 19.64 -20.54
N LEU A 337 1.50 20.80 -20.68
CA LEU A 337 0.45 21.21 -19.73
C LEU A 337 -0.74 20.24 -19.75
N PHE A 338 -1.21 19.86 -20.94
CA PHE A 338 -2.33 18.92 -21.05
C PHE A 338 -1.98 17.52 -20.57
N SER A 339 -0.77 17.05 -20.86
CA SER A 339 -0.22 15.82 -20.27
C SER A 339 -0.24 15.89 -18.75
N ALA A 340 0.25 16.99 -18.18
CA ALA A 340 0.23 17.18 -16.72
C ALA A 340 -1.21 17.22 -16.17
N LEU A 341 -2.15 17.88 -16.84
CA LEU A 341 -3.55 17.98 -16.42
C LEU A 341 -4.28 16.63 -16.47
N THR A 342 -4.05 15.82 -17.51
CA THR A 342 -4.66 14.49 -17.61
C THR A 342 -4.14 13.54 -16.54
N THR A 343 -2.83 13.55 -16.30
CA THR A 343 -2.21 12.76 -15.24
C THR A 343 -2.62 13.25 -13.86
N PHE A 344 -2.67 14.59 -13.64
CA PHE A 344 -3.17 15.18 -12.41
C PHE A 344 -4.60 14.74 -12.10
N ALA A 345 -5.49 14.83 -13.09
CA ALA A 345 -6.90 14.46 -12.93
C ALA A 345 -7.09 12.95 -12.67
N ALA A 346 -6.33 12.11 -13.37
CA ALA A 346 -6.35 10.67 -13.15
C ALA A 346 -5.95 10.32 -11.71
N LEU A 347 -4.88 10.91 -11.20
CA LEU A 347 -4.38 10.65 -9.85
C LEU A 347 -5.27 11.26 -8.76
N LEU A 348 -5.87 12.42 -9.03
CA LEU A 348 -6.78 13.06 -8.07
C LEU A 348 -8.06 12.24 -7.85
N SER A 349 -8.41 11.32 -8.77
CA SER A 349 -9.55 10.41 -8.60
C SER A 349 -9.43 9.49 -7.38
N PHE A 350 -8.21 9.27 -6.84
CA PHE A 350 -8.01 8.53 -5.59
C PHE A 350 -8.69 9.17 -4.38
N LEU A 351 -9.05 10.46 -4.43
CA LEU A 351 -9.85 11.11 -3.39
C LEU A 351 -11.24 10.49 -3.20
N ALA A 352 -11.75 9.80 -4.22
CA ALA A 352 -13.02 9.07 -4.13
C ALA A 352 -12.94 7.81 -3.25
N ILE A 353 -11.73 7.34 -2.93
CA ILE A 353 -11.54 6.17 -2.08
C ILE A 353 -11.60 6.61 -0.60
N PRO A 354 -12.48 6.00 0.24
CA PRO A 354 -12.67 6.43 1.63
C PRO A 354 -11.55 5.89 2.54
N MET A 355 -10.28 6.11 2.14
CA MET A 355 -9.10 5.68 2.90
C MET A 355 -8.04 6.78 2.88
N GLN A 356 -7.49 7.10 4.05
CA GLN A 356 -6.46 8.14 4.21
C GLN A 356 -5.22 7.92 3.33
N PRO A 357 -4.60 6.71 3.27
CA PRO A 357 -3.42 6.49 2.43
C PRO A 357 -3.70 6.73 0.94
N MET A 358 -4.87 6.31 0.44
CA MET A 358 -5.25 6.50 -0.96
C MET A 358 -5.47 7.98 -1.29
N ARG A 359 -6.14 8.72 -0.40
CA ARG A 359 -6.31 10.17 -0.53
C ARG A 359 -4.97 10.90 -0.50
N PHE A 360 -4.06 10.47 0.38
CA PHE A 360 -2.70 11.01 0.40
C PHE A 360 -1.98 10.77 -0.93
N ILE A 361 -1.98 9.53 -1.45
CA ILE A 361 -1.38 9.21 -2.75
C ILE A 361 -1.96 10.11 -3.83
N GLY A 362 -3.29 10.27 -3.87
CA GLY A 362 -3.95 11.14 -4.83
C GLY A 362 -3.46 12.58 -4.77
N ILE A 363 -3.43 13.18 -3.58
CA ILE A 363 -3.00 14.57 -3.38
C ILE A 363 -1.51 14.73 -3.64
N ALA A 364 -0.67 13.89 -3.04
CA ALA A 364 0.78 14.01 -3.14
C ALA A 364 1.26 13.79 -4.58
N THR A 365 0.76 12.75 -5.24
CA THR A 365 1.22 12.40 -6.60
C THR A 365 0.74 13.41 -7.62
N SER A 366 -0.54 13.79 -7.57
CA SER A 366 -1.10 14.81 -8.48
C SER A 366 -0.40 16.16 -8.30
N SER A 367 -0.15 16.57 -7.05
CA SER A 367 0.57 17.81 -6.76
C SER A 367 2.03 17.76 -7.24
N CYS A 368 2.72 16.63 -7.07
CA CYS A 368 4.08 16.44 -7.61
C CYS A 368 4.11 16.54 -9.13
N VAL A 369 3.18 15.91 -9.84
CA VAL A 369 3.08 15.95 -11.31
C VAL A 369 2.85 17.37 -11.80
N MET A 370 1.89 18.09 -11.20
CA MET A 370 1.60 19.47 -11.59
C MET A 370 2.76 20.41 -11.30
N LEU A 371 3.41 20.26 -10.14
CA LEU A 371 4.57 21.05 -9.79
C LEU A 371 5.79 20.70 -10.67
N ALA A 372 5.98 19.43 -11.02
CA ALA A 372 7.01 19.01 -11.97
C ALA A 372 6.84 19.67 -13.34
N PHE A 373 5.60 19.81 -13.83
CA PHE A 373 5.31 20.59 -15.03
C PHE A 373 5.75 22.05 -14.87
N PHE A 374 5.32 22.73 -13.80
CA PHE A 374 5.68 24.14 -13.58
C PHE A 374 7.17 24.35 -13.48
N ILE A 375 7.90 23.47 -12.78
CA ILE A 375 9.36 23.55 -12.67
C ILE A 375 10.00 23.26 -14.04
N ALA A 376 9.55 22.24 -14.77
CA ALA A 376 10.10 21.87 -16.07
C ALA A 376 9.91 22.99 -17.11
N ILE A 377 8.73 23.62 -17.18
CA ILE A 377 8.46 24.67 -18.16
C ILE A 377 9.07 26.04 -17.79
N THR A 378 9.48 26.24 -16.54
CA THR A 378 10.08 27.49 -16.07
C THR A 378 11.58 27.35 -15.85
N LEU A 379 12.02 26.43 -15.00
CA LEU A 379 13.41 26.30 -14.58
C LEU A 379 14.31 25.73 -15.69
N MET A 380 13.84 24.71 -16.42
CA MET A 380 14.61 24.09 -17.50
C MET A 380 14.96 25.11 -18.59
N PRO A 381 14.01 25.84 -19.19
CA PRO A 381 14.29 26.88 -20.17
C PRO A 381 15.21 27.97 -19.65
N VAL A 382 15.01 28.43 -18.41
CA VAL A 382 15.88 29.43 -17.79
C VAL A 382 17.31 28.94 -17.70
N LEU A 383 17.54 27.72 -17.20
CA LEU A 383 18.89 27.14 -17.08
C LEU A 383 19.54 26.88 -18.44
N LEU A 384 18.74 26.54 -19.45
CA LEU A 384 19.23 26.39 -20.84
C LEU A 384 19.60 27.73 -21.51
N SER A 385 19.00 28.84 -21.07
CA SER A 385 19.29 30.17 -21.59
C SER A 385 20.70 30.69 -21.21
N PHE A 386 21.31 30.15 -20.16
CA PHE A 386 22.68 30.48 -19.75
C PHE A 386 23.70 29.78 -20.63
N SER A 387 24.73 30.46 -21.04
CA SER A 387 25.89 30.01 -21.83
C SER A 387 26.00 30.72 -23.18
N LYS A 388 27.08 30.48 -23.89
CA LYS A 388 27.37 31.11 -25.18
C LYS A 388 26.45 30.58 -26.31
N ASN A 389 26.15 31.44 -27.26
CA ASN A 389 25.50 31.07 -28.52
C ASN A 389 26.45 30.22 -29.38
N GLY A 390 25.88 29.39 -30.23
CA GLY A 390 26.62 28.52 -31.17
C GLY A 390 26.54 29.04 -32.61
N LYS A 391 27.14 28.29 -33.52
CA LYS A 391 26.98 28.54 -34.97
C LYS A 391 25.71 27.74 -35.43
N PRO A 392 24.86 28.36 -36.26
CA PRO A 392 23.73 27.62 -36.86
C PRO A 392 24.21 26.45 -37.75
N HIS A 393 23.50 25.32 -37.64
CA HIS A 393 23.76 24.15 -38.49
C HIS A 393 22.47 23.80 -39.25
N PRO A 394 22.18 24.45 -40.40
CA PRO A 394 20.88 24.28 -41.11
C PRO A 394 20.62 22.87 -41.63
N LYS A 395 21.66 22.01 -41.77
CA LYS A 395 21.49 20.58 -42.19
C LYS A 395 20.95 19.67 -41.09
N VAL A 396 20.64 20.18 -39.92
CA VAL A 396 20.17 19.37 -38.74
C VAL A 396 18.68 19.00 -38.83
N GLN A 397 17.94 19.38 -39.86
CA GLN A 397 16.58 18.90 -40.06
C GLN A 397 16.45 17.36 -40.14
N GLU A 398 17.57 16.65 -40.27
CA GLU A 398 17.62 15.21 -40.50
C GLU A 398 18.35 14.38 -39.42
N THR A 399 18.70 14.96 -38.26
CA THR A 399 19.48 14.26 -37.22
C THR A 399 18.65 13.75 -36.04
N GLY A 400 17.43 13.29 -36.23
CA GLY A 400 16.85 12.17 -35.50
C GLY A 400 17.52 10.89 -36.00
N GLY A 401 17.84 9.92 -35.15
CA GLY A 401 18.60 8.74 -35.55
C GLY A 401 18.06 8.12 -36.84
N ARG A 402 18.71 8.38 -37.97
CA ARG A 402 18.28 7.95 -39.31
C ARG A 402 17.79 6.50 -39.37
N TRP A 403 18.33 5.64 -38.53
CA TRP A 403 17.94 4.24 -38.44
C TRP A 403 16.55 4.06 -37.78
N LEU A 404 16.31 4.69 -36.62
CA LEU A 404 15.04 4.53 -35.87
C LEU A 404 13.89 5.19 -36.62
N ASP A 405 14.08 6.40 -37.15
CA ASP A 405 13.05 7.11 -37.93
C ASP A 405 12.68 6.34 -39.20
N HIS A 406 13.67 5.65 -39.82
CA HIS A 406 13.43 4.78 -40.96
C HIS A 406 12.65 3.52 -40.59
N GLN A 407 12.98 2.88 -39.44
CA GLN A 407 12.25 1.72 -38.93
C GLN A 407 10.81 2.11 -38.54
N LEU A 408 10.63 3.26 -37.89
CA LEU A 408 9.30 3.78 -37.58
C LEU A 408 8.46 4.10 -38.81
N GLY A 409 9.09 4.62 -39.88
CA GLY A 409 8.42 4.78 -41.15
C GLY A 409 7.94 3.44 -41.74
N ARG A 410 8.78 2.40 -41.68
CA ARG A 410 8.41 1.03 -42.13
C ARG A 410 7.31 0.44 -41.24
N LEU A 411 7.38 0.63 -39.94
CA LEU A 411 6.33 0.23 -38.98
C LEU A 411 5.00 0.90 -39.34
N GLY A 412 5.00 2.23 -39.57
CA GLY A 412 3.81 2.96 -40.01
C GLY A 412 3.20 2.43 -41.31
N GLU A 413 4.02 2.11 -42.31
CA GLU A 413 3.55 1.48 -43.55
C GLU A 413 2.91 0.11 -43.29
N SER A 414 3.55 -0.73 -42.46
CA SER A 414 3.04 -2.04 -42.07
C SER A 414 1.71 -1.93 -41.31
N VAL A 415 1.62 -1.00 -40.36
CA VAL A 415 0.41 -0.74 -39.57
C VAL A 415 -0.76 -0.32 -40.49
N LEU A 416 -0.53 0.59 -41.39
CA LEU A 416 -1.56 1.04 -42.33
C LEU A 416 -1.99 -0.08 -43.31
N ARG A 417 -1.05 -0.92 -43.74
CA ARG A 417 -1.33 -2.06 -44.63
C ARG A 417 -2.17 -3.13 -43.94
N HIS A 418 -1.88 -3.45 -42.68
CA HIS A 418 -2.53 -4.53 -41.93
C HIS A 418 -3.55 -4.03 -40.89
N GLY A 419 -4.03 -2.79 -41.01
CA GLY A 419 -4.85 -2.12 -40.01
C GLY A 419 -6.09 -2.90 -39.57
N THR A 420 -6.78 -3.59 -40.49
CA THR A 420 -7.96 -4.40 -40.14
C THR A 420 -7.58 -5.60 -39.26
N LEU A 421 -6.47 -6.28 -39.59
CA LEU A 421 -5.96 -7.40 -38.79
C LEU A 421 -5.54 -6.95 -37.42
N ILE A 422 -4.88 -5.80 -37.29
CA ILE A 422 -4.46 -5.21 -36.02
C ILE A 422 -5.68 -4.95 -35.12
N LEU A 423 -6.76 -4.38 -35.67
CA LEU A 423 -7.98 -4.13 -34.86
C LEU A 423 -8.66 -5.44 -34.43
N TRP A 424 -8.67 -6.48 -35.28
CA TRP A 424 -9.20 -7.80 -34.91
C TRP A 424 -8.37 -8.43 -33.77
N ILE A 425 -7.04 -8.42 -33.87
CA ILE A 425 -6.14 -8.95 -32.85
C ILE A 425 -6.33 -8.15 -31.55
N ALA A 426 -6.34 -6.82 -31.63
CA ALA A 426 -6.56 -5.97 -30.47
C ALA A 426 -7.91 -6.25 -29.79
N GLY A 427 -8.99 -6.41 -30.59
CA GLY A 427 -10.32 -6.72 -30.06
C GLY A 427 -10.38 -8.09 -29.39
N LEU A 428 -9.76 -9.11 -29.97
CA LEU A 428 -9.74 -10.46 -29.41
C LEU A 428 -8.90 -10.54 -28.13
N LEU A 429 -7.74 -9.86 -28.13
CA LEU A 429 -6.91 -9.73 -26.94
C LEU A 429 -7.66 -8.99 -25.82
N THR A 430 -8.33 -7.89 -26.15
CA THR A 430 -9.15 -7.12 -25.19
C THR A 430 -10.25 -7.99 -24.58
N ALA A 431 -10.95 -8.80 -25.37
CA ALA A 431 -11.98 -9.71 -24.87
C ALA A 431 -11.39 -10.78 -23.91
N ALA A 432 -10.23 -11.35 -24.25
CA ALA A 432 -9.53 -12.29 -23.39
C ALA A 432 -9.07 -11.65 -22.06
N LEU A 433 -8.57 -10.42 -22.13
CA LEU A 433 -8.13 -9.66 -20.94
C LEU A 433 -9.31 -9.29 -20.04
N ILE A 434 -10.45 -8.89 -20.59
CA ILE A 434 -11.69 -8.63 -19.81
C ILE A 434 -12.13 -9.90 -19.08
N TYR A 435 -12.07 -11.07 -19.71
CA TYR A 435 -12.38 -12.34 -19.04
C TYR A 435 -11.42 -12.62 -17.87
N GLN A 436 -10.12 -12.38 -18.04
CA GLN A 436 -9.16 -12.56 -16.94
C GLN A 436 -9.32 -11.50 -15.83
N PHE A 437 -9.72 -10.30 -16.19
CA PHE A 437 -9.99 -9.22 -15.23
C PHE A 437 -11.05 -9.62 -14.19
N THR A 438 -12.06 -10.41 -14.58
CA THR A 438 -13.11 -10.89 -13.66
C THR A 438 -12.61 -11.90 -12.61
N LYS A 439 -11.37 -12.39 -12.75
CA LYS A 439 -10.73 -13.33 -11.83
C LYS A 439 -9.80 -12.67 -10.81
N ILE A 440 -9.72 -11.35 -10.80
CA ILE A 440 -8.87 -10.64 -9.83
C ILE A 440 -9.44 -10.85 -8.43
N GLU A 441 -8.57 -11.31 -7.54
CA GLU A 441 -8.85 -11.44 -6.12
C GLU A 441 -8.28 -10.25 -5.36
N THR A 442 -9.01 -9.78 -4.36
CA THR A 442 -8.47 -8.83 -3.39
C THR A 442 -7.77 -9.60 -2.29
N ALA A 443 -6.55 -9.23 -1.94
CA ALA A 443 -5.83 -9.89 -0.87
C ALA A 443 -5.00 -8.91 -0.04
N PHE A 444 -5.02 -9.12 1.27
CA PHE A 444 -4.13 -8.47 2.23
C PHE A 444 -3.19 -9.49 2.91
N ASP A 445 -3.16 -10.69 2.41
CA ASP A 445 -2.28 -11.74 2.88
C ASP A 445 -0.82 -11.27 2.84
N ILE A 446 -0.17 -11.32 4.00
CA ILE A 446 1.21 -10.84 4.14
C ILE A 446 2.19 -11.69 3.30
N GLU A 447 1.92 -12.97 3.10
CA GLU A 447 2.73 -13.83 2.25
C GLU A 447 2.62 -13.43 0.78
N ARG A 448 1.41 -13.19 0.28
CA ARG A 448 1.15 -12.81 -1.13
C ARG A 448 1.57 -11.36 -1.44
N THR A 449 1.58 -10.48 -0.43
CA THR A 449 1.90 -9.05 -0.61
C THR A 449 3.37 -8.74 -0.32
N MET A 450 3.91 -9.27 0.77
CA MET A 450 5.29 -8.99 1.18
C MET A 450 6.26 -10.09 0.76
N GLY A 451 5.87 -11.36 0.92
CA GLY A 451 6.66 -12.54 0.53
C GLY A 451 7.68 -12.99 1.57
N ARG A 452 8.02 -14.28 1.54
CA ARG A 452 8.93 -14.95 2.50
C ARG A 452 10.41 -14.53 2.37
N LYS A 453 10.79 -13.77 1.34
CA LYS A 453 12.16 -13.26 1.22
C LYS A 453 12.51 -12.24 2.31
N ILE A 454 11.51 -11.55 2.85
CA ILE A 454 11.68 -10.60 3.93
C ILE A 454 11.74 -11.36 5.25
N ALA A 455 12.86 -11.27 5.97
CA ALA A 455 13.15 -12.09 7.13
C ALA A 455 12.06 -12.07 8.21
N TYR A 456 11.54 -10.87 8.58
CA TYR A 456 10.49 -10.80 9.61
C TYR A 456 9.17 -11.40 9.12
N VAL A 457 8.86 -11.36 7.82
CA VAL A 457 7.67 -11.99 7.23
C VAL A 457 7.79 -13.49 7.30
N ASN A 458 8.97 -14.04 6.95
CA ASN A 458 9.21 -15.48 7.07
C ASN A 458 9.05 -15.96 8.52
N ASN A 459 9.64 -15.25 9.49
CA ASN A 459 9.50 -15.56 10.91
C ASN A 459 8.03 -15.52 11.37
N LEU A 460 7.28 -14.53 10.92
CA LEU A 460 5.85 -14.39 11.24
C LEU A 460 5.03 -15.57 10.69
N LEU A 461 5.31 -15.99 9.45
CA LEU A 461 4.63 -17.12 8.83
C LEU A 461 4.99 -18.44 9.54
N GLU A 462 6.26 -18.64 9.93
CA GLU A 462 6.68 -19.78 10.72
C GLU A 462 5.98 -19.83 12.09
N VAL A 463 5.74 -18.67 12.73
CA VAL A 463 4.94 -18.57 13.95
C VAL A 463 3.51 -19.04 13.69
N GLY A 464 2.85 -18.53 12.64
CA GLY A 464 1.47 -18.91 12.30
C GLY A 464 1.31 -20.38 11.90
N GLU A 465 2.32 -20.96 11.26
CA GLU A 465 2.36 -22.39 10.88
C GLU A 465 2.63 -23.31 12.07
N SER A 466 3.20 -22.81 13.16
CA SER A 466 3.50 -23.59 14.37
C SER A 466 2.23 -24.05 15.09
N GLU A 467 2.33 -25.03 15.98
CA GLU A 467 1.21 -25.54 16.77
C GLU A 467 0.59 -24.45 17.67
N LEU A 468 1.42 -23.59 18.27
CA LEU A 468 1.01 -22.62 19.29
C LEU A 468 0.78 -21.21 18.76
N GLY A 469 1.58 -20.76 17.81
CA GLY A 469 1.63 -19.38 17.42
C GLY A 469 0.39 -18.92 16.64
N SER A 470 -0.05 -17.71 16.93
CA SER A 470 -1.03 -16.97 16.15
C SER A 470 -0.41 -15.70 15.60
N ILE A 471 -0.92 -15.24 14.44
CA ILE A 471 -0.43 -14.02 13.81
C ILE A 471 -1.34 -12.84 14.12
N TYR A 472 -2.65 -13.08 14.06
CA TYR A 472 -3.68 -12.07 14.20
C TYR A 472 -4.81 -12.54 15.10
N THR A 473 -5.57 -11.58 15.60
CA THR A 473 -6.79 -11.82 16.39
C THR A 473 -7.93 -10.97 15.87
N TYR A 474 -9.14 -11.44 16.13
CA TYR A 474 -10.33 -10.62 16.12
C TYR A 474 -11.21 -10.92 17.32
N ASP A 475 -12.03 -9.96 17.70
CA ASP A 475 -12.91 -10.05 18.83
C ASP A 475 -14.38 -9.96 18.39
N VAL A 476 -15.23 -10.74 19.05
CA VAL A 476 -16.69 -10.63 18.97
C VAL A 476 -17.17 -10.08 20.31
N MET A 477 -17.62 -8.83 20.30
CA MET A 477 -18.26 -8.20 21.45
C MET A 477 -19.76 -8.38 21.37
N ILE A 478 -20.35 -8.91 22.43
CA ILE A 478 -21.79 -9.13 22.59
C ILE A 478 -22.28 -8.21 23.70
N ASP A 479 -23.01 -7.16 23.35
CA ASP A 479 -23.59 -6.17 24.28
C ASP A 479 -25.06 -6.56 24.56
N LEU A 480 -25.29 -7.10 25.74
CA LEU A 480 -26.59 -7.56 26.21
C LEU A 480 -27.49 -6.38 26.62
N PRO A 481 -28.83 -6.53 26.60
CA PRO A 481 -29.73 -5.41 26.85
C PRO A 481 -29.73 -4.89 28.31
N GLU A 482 -29.38 -5.73 29.29
CA GLU A 482 -29.41 -5.39 30.73
C GLU A 482 -28.14 -5.79 31.43
N ASP A 483 -27.80 -5.06 32.49
CA ASP A 483 -26.65 -5.34 33.35
C ASP A 483 -26.85 -6.67 34.10
N GLY A 484 -25.75 -7.35 34.41
CA GLY A 484 -25.76 -8.62 35.12
C GLY A 484 -26.11 -9.86 34.28
N LEU A 485 -26.58 -9.69 33.02
CA LEU A 485 -27.00 -10.82 32.17
C LEU A 485 -25.83 -11.73 31.77
N THR A 486 -24.60 -11.26 31.81
CA THR A 486 -23.41 -12.11 31.55
C THR A 486 -23.24 -13.23 32.58
N LYS A 487 -23.85 -13.13 33.77
CA LYS A 487 -23.87 -14.18 34.79
C LYS A 487 -24.91 -15.27 34.51
N SER A 488 -25.81 -15.05 33.56
CA SER A 488 -26.83 -16.03 33.20
C SER A 488 -26.23 -17.27 32.52
N PRO A 489 -26.43 -18.49 33.06
CA PRO A 489 -25.96 -19.71 32.41
C PRO A 489 -26.46 -19.88 30.97
N ALA A 490 -27.66 -19.39 30.67
CA ALA A 490 -28.23 -19.45 29.33
C ALA A 490 -27.39 -18.61 28.33
N MET A 491 -26.91 -17.41 28.73
CA MET A 491 -26.03 -16.57 27.90
C MET A 491 -24.65 -17.19 27.75
N LEU A 492 -24.12 -17.78 28.82
CA LEU A 492 -22.82 -18.46 28.81
C LEU A 492 -22.82 -19.72 27.92
N VAL A 493 -23.91 -20.49 27.89
CA VAL A 493 -24.08 -21.65 27.00
C VAL A 493 -24.15 -21.19 25.54
N ARG A 494 -24.82 -20.07 25.26
CA ARG A 494 -24.84 -19.50 23.90
C ARG A 494 -23.46 -19.03 23.47
N LEU A 495 -22.68 -18.42 24.40
CA LEU A 495 -21.30 -18.03 24.16
C LEU A 495 -20.41 -19.25 23.88
N ASP A 496 -20.57 -20.33 24.66
CA ASP A 496 -19.85 -21.59 24.44
C ASP A 496 -20.15 -22.17 23.04
N SER A 497 -21.41 -22.17 22.65
CA SER A 497 -21.82 -22.61 21.32
C SER A 497 -21.20 -21.76 20.20
N LEU A 498 -21.07 -20.45 20.41
CA LEU A 498 -20.42 -19.54 19.46
C LEU A 498 -18.90 -19.79 19.41
N ALA A 499 -18.25 -19.99 20.55
CA ALA A 499 -16.82 -20.32 20.65
C ALA A 499 -16.49 -21.65 19.95
N GLN A 500 -17.27 -22.71 20.23
CA GLN A 500 -17.13 -24.00 19.56
C GLN A 500 -17.34 -23.90 18.02
N LYS A 501 -18.27 -23.07 17.57
CA LYS A 501 -18.44 -22.81 16.15
C LYS A 501 -17.21 -22.15 15.55
N ALA A 502 -16.62 -21.15 16.22
CA ALA A 502 -15.41 -20.48 15.80
C ALA A 502 -14.18 -21.42 15.77
N GLU A 503 -14.08 -22.33 16.75
CA GLU A 503 -13.00 -23.35 16.75
C GLU A 503 -13.05 -24.30 15.56
N GLY A 504 -14.23 -24.50 14.98
CA GLY A 504 -14.42 -25.26 13.74
C GLY A 504 -13.98 -24.57 12.47
N TYR A 505 -13.56 -23.30 12.49
CA TYR A 505 -13.13 -22.59 11.30
C TYR A 505 -11.70 -22.96 10.90
N LYS A 506 -11.42 -22.88 9.61
CA LYS A 506 -10.16 -23.31 9.02
C LYS A 506 -8.95 -22.52 9.52
N LEU A 507 -9.13 -21.21 9.71
CA LEU A 507 -8.03 -20.30 10.10
C LEU A 507 -7.89 -20.17 11.61
N THR A 508 -8.90 -20.57 12.38
CA THR A 508 -8.88 -20.47 13.84
C THR A 508 -7.88 -21.43 14.46
N LYS A 509 -7.02 -20.90 15.30
CA LYS A 509 -6.10 -21.67 16.16
C LYS A 509 -6.78 -22.03 17.48
N ARG A 510 -7.41 -21.03 18.10
CA ARG A 510 -8.11 -21.18 19.37
C ARG A 510 -9.07 -20.03 19.62
N THR A 511 -9.97 -20.23 20.55
CA THR A 511 -10.84 -19.19 21.10
C THR A 511 -10.53 -18.98 22.59
N THR A 512 -10.78 -17.76 23.07
CA THR A 512 -10.64 -17.42 24.51
C THR A 512 -11.82 -16.57 24.92
N THR A 513 -12.44 -16.93 26.04
CA THR A 513 -13.57 -16.24 26.65
C THR A 513 -13.51 -16.38 28.18
N VAL A 514 -14.40 -15.75 28.90
CA VAL A 514 -14.59 -15.98 30.36
C VAL A 514 -14.90 -17.43 30.69
N LEU A 515 -15.42 -18.21 29.75
CA LEU A 515 -15.75 -19.63 29.97
C LEU A 515 -14.54 -20.47 30.34
N ASN A 516 -13.35 -20.12 29.84
CA ASN A 516 -12.12 -20.82 30.19
C ASN A 516 -11.85 -20.73 31.71
N ILE A 517 -12.07 -19.53 32.27
CA ILE A 517 -11.91 -19.27 33.71
C ILE A 517 -13.04 -19.97 34.50
N LEU A 518 -14.30 -19.78 34.08
CA LEU A 518 -15.45 -20.33 34.82
C LEU A 518 -15.47 -21.87 34.87
N LYS A 519 -15.14 -22.54 33.76
CA LYS A 519 -15.05 -24.00 33.72
C LYS A 519 -13.91 -24.53 34.59
N ASP A 520 -12.76 -23.85 34.56
CA ASP A 520 -11.62 -24.19 35.42
C ASP A 520 -11.89 -23.99 36.91
N LEU A 521 -12.53 -22.88 37.25
CA LEU A 521 -12.99 -22.59 38.63
C LEU A 521 -13.93 -23.66 39.14
N ASN A 522 -14.95 -24.00 38.38
CA ASN A 522 -15.94 -25.00 38.73
C ASN A 522 -15.27 -26.37 38.96
N GLN A 523 -14.37 -26.76 38.07
CA GLN A 523 -13.60 -28.01 38.24
C GLN A 523 -12.70 -27.96 39.49
N THR A 524 -12.00 -26.85 39.69
CA THR A 524 -11.04 -26.69 40.80
C THR A 524 -11.73 -26.80 42.17
N LEU A 525 -12.93 -26.22 42.33
CA LEU A 525 -13.70 -26.28 43.59
C LEU A 525 -14.35 -27.66 43.82
N HIS A 526 -14.39 -28.51 42.80
CA HIS A 526 -14.84 -29.90 42.91
C HIS A 526 -13.66 -30.87 42.83
N GLU A 527 -12.55 -30.55 43.54
CA GLU A 527 -11.37 -31.39 43.70
C GLU A 527 -10.68 -31.80 42.36
N GLY A 528 -10.94 -31.00 41.29
CA GLY A 528 -10.36 -31.29 39.96
C GLY A 528 -11.11 -32.38 39.16
N ASP A 529 -12.30 -32.78 39.58
CA ASP A 529 -13.10 -33.76 38.83
C ASP A 529 -13.47 -33.23 37.43
N ALA A 530 -13.07 -33.98 36.40
CA ALA A 530 -13.32 -33.64 35.02
C ALA A 530 -14.82 -33.45 34.68
N ALA A 531 -15.73 -34.09 35.45
CA ALA A 531 -17.17 -33.94 35.25
C ALA A 531 -17.64 -32.48 35.52
N TYR A 532 -16.89 -31.73 36.30
CA TYR A 532 -17.20 -30.35 36.66
C TYR A 532 -16.47 -29.31 35.77
N TYR A 533 -15.71 -29.72 34.78
CA TYR A 533 -15.23 -28.80 33.71
C TYR A 533 -16.39 -28.39 32.80
N ARG A 534 -17.33 -27.66 33.33
CA ARG A 534 -18.57 -27.23 32.68
C ARG A 534 -19.07 -25.88 33.21
N ILE A 535 -19.95 -25.26 32.49
CA ILE A 535 -20.62 -24.01 32.90
C ILE A 535 -21.53 -24.33 34.11
N PRO A 536 -21.50 -23.52 35.18
CA PRO A 536 -22.44 -23.65 36.31
C PRO A 536 -23.90 -23.54 35.88
N THR A 537 -24.80 -24.13 36.67
CA THR A 537 -26.22 -24.25 36.30
C THR A 537 -27.08 -23.09 36.76
N ASN A 538 -26.61 -22.25 37.69
CA ASN A 538 -27.38 -21.11 38.17
C ASN A 538 -26.53 -19.82 38.22
N PRO A 539 -27.17 -18.63 38.15
CA PRO A 539 -26.47 -17.35 38.12
C PRO A 539 -25.73 -17.02 39.42
N GLU A 540 -26.25 -17.47 40.57
CA GLU A 540 -25.63 -17.25 41.89
C GLU A 540 -24.30 -17.97 41.98
N GLU A 541 -24.21 -19.20 41.50
CA GLU A 541 -23.00 -19.98 41.41
C GLU A 541 -21.95 -19.32 40.52
N VAL A 542 -22.36 -18.81 39.34
CA VAL A 542 -21.45 -18.04 38.47
C VAL A 542 -20.92 -16.79 39.19
N ALA A 543 -21.79 -16.06 39.84
CA ALA A 543 -21.38 -14.86 40.60
C ALA A 543 -20.43 -15.19 41.76
N GLN A 544 -20.68 -16.28 42.50
CA GLN A 544 -19.81 -16.74 43.57
C GLN A 544 -18.44 -17.17 43.08
N LEU A 545 -18.37 -17.89 41.95
CA LEU A 545 -17.11 -18.31 41.35
C LEU A 545 -16.26 -17.11 40.95
N LEU A 546 -16.85 -16.13 40.27
CA LEU A 546 -16.14 -14.90 39.86
C LEU A 546 -15.64 -14.13 41.12
N LEU A 547 -16.47 -14.00 42.13
CA LEU A 547 -16.09 -13.32 43.37
C LEU A 547 -14.95 -14.07 44.12
N LEU A 548 -14.99 -15.39 44.14
CA LEU A 548 -13.93 -16.21 44.75
C LEU A 548 -12.60 -16.05 43.98
N TYR A 549 -12.69 -15.99 42.65
CA TYR A 549 -11.54 -15.77 41.80
C TYR A 549 -10.90 -14.42 42.05
N GLU A 550 -11.70 -13.35 42.04
CA GLU A 550 -11.23 -11.99 42.35
C GLU A 550 -10.64 -11.89 43.76
N ASN A 551 -11.27 -12.49 44.79
CA ASN A 551 -10.75 -12.53 46.17
C ASN A 551 -9.45 -13.33 46.29
N ALA A 552 -9.22 -14.33 45.48
CA ALA A 552 -7.97 -15.08 45.37
C ALA A 552 -6.85 -14.34 44.62
N GLY A 553 -7.14 -13.14 44.08
CA GLY A 553 -6.17 -12.31 43.38
C GLY A 553 -6.18 -12.52 41.85
N GLY A 554 -7.18 -13.24 41.29
CA GLY A 554 -7.37 -13.40 39.84
C GLY A 554 -7.80 -12.09 39.19
N SER A 555 -7.22 -11.78 38.04
CA SER A 555 -7.48 -10.54 37.31
C SER A 555 -7.82 -10.74 35.82
N GLU A 556 -7.82 -11.99 35.33
CA GLU A 556 -8.07 -12.22 33.90
C GLU A 556 -9.53 -12.04 33.47
N ALA A 557 -10.50 -12.15 34.41
CA ALA A 557 -11.92 -12.09 34.08
C ALA A 557 -12.34 -10.73 33.49
N GLU A 558 -11.72 -9.64 33.96
CA GLU A 558 -11.98 -8.27 33.46
C GLU A 558 -11.68 -8.06 31.96
N TYR A 559 -10.85 -8.91 31.35
CA TYR A 559 -10.58 -8.86 29.91
C TYR A 559 -11.69 -9.48 29.06
N TRP A 560 -12.63 -10.22 29.68
CA TRP A 560 -13.66 -11.02 28.99
C TRP A 560 -15.07 -10.58 29.32
N ILE A 561 -15.29 -9.93 30.45
CA ILE A 561 -16.57 -9.37 30.91
C ILE A 561 -16.31 -7.96 31.39
N ASP A 562 -17.18 -7.01 31.08
CA ASP A 562 -17.12 -5.64 31.55
C ASP A 562 -17.59 -5.51 33.02
N TYR A 563 -17.29 -4.37 33.62
CA TYR A 563 -17.60 -4.09 35.02
C TYR A 563 -19.11 -4.19 35.37
N ASP A 564 -19.98 -3.82 34.40
CA ASP A 564 -21.43 -3.85 34.58
C ASP A 564 -22.03 -5.26 34.36
N TYR A 565 -21.18 -6.24 34.00
CA TYR A 565 -21.60 -7.61 33.68
C TYR A 565 -22.64 -7.63 32.56
N ARG A 566 -22.49 -6.78 31.56
CA ARG A 566 -23.37 -6.59 30.43
C ARG A 566 -22.76 -7.08 29.14
N ARG A 567 -21.45 -6.94 28.99
CA ARG A 567 -20.76 -7.26 27.73
C ARG A 567 -19.91 -8.51 27.88
N LEU A 568 -20.00 -9.37 26.86
CA LEU A 568 -19.16 -10.56 26.72
C LEU A 568 -18.18 -10.37 25.57
N ARG A 569 -16.96 -10.84 25.75
CA ARG A 569 -15.92 -10.86 24.72
C ARG A 569 -15.57 -12.31 24.37
N LEU A 570 -15.54 -12.60 23.05
CA LEU A 570 -14.95 -13.79 22.47
C LEU A 570 -13.77 -13.36 21.60
N MET A 571 -12.56 -13.71 21.99
CA MET A 571 -11.36 -13.51 21.17
C MET A 571 -11.11 -14.77 20.33
N VAL A 572 -10.83 -14.58 19.07
CA VAL A 572 -10.46 -15.63 18.11
C VAL A 572 -9.05 -15.36 17.59
N GLU A 573 -8.15 -16.30 17.84
CA GLU A 573 -6.79 -16.26 17.34
C GLU A 573 -6.67 -17.06 16.04
N ILE A 574 -6.06 -16.47 15.00
CA ILE A 574 -5.96 -17.10 13.67
C ILE A 574 -4.50 -17.31 13.24
N SER A 575 -4.29 -18.35 12.45
CA SER A 575 -2.98 -18.79 11.96
C SER A 575 -2.46 -17.96 10.80
N SER A 576 -3.35 -17.43 9.97
CA SER A 576 -3.00 -16.73 8.74
C SER A 576 -4.14 -15.79 8.32
N PHE A 577 -3.88 -14.94 7.34
CA PHE A 577 -4.89 -14.08 6.74
C PHE A 577 -5.04 -14.44 5.26
N ASP A 578 -6.00 -15.32 4.96
CA ASP A 578 -6.52 -15.52 3.61
C ASP A 578 -7.80 -14.68 3.47
N SER A 579 -7.77 -13.66 2.63
CA SER A 579 -8.86 -12.66 2.55
C SER A 579 -10.23 -13.27 2.26
N GLY A 580 -10.30 -14.26 1.39
CA GLY A 580 -11.55 -14.91 1.03
C GLY A 580 -12.10 -15.82 2.12
N GLU A 581 -11.23 -16.52 2.83
CA GLU A 581 -11.61 -17.38 3.96
C GLU A 581 -11.99 -16.54 5.17
N VAL A 582 -11.17 -15.52 5.51
CA VAL A 582 -11.45 -14.59 6.61
C VAL A 582 -12.80 -13.89 6.43
N GLU A 583 -13.12 -13.38 5.24
CA GLU A 583 -14.41 -12.71 5.01
C GLU A 583 -15.58 -13.68 5.20
N ARG A 584 -15.44 -14.94 4.77
CA ARG A 584 -16.45 -15.98 5.00
C ARG A 584 -16.63 -16.30 6.48
N GLU A 585 -15.53 -16.51 7.21
CA GLU A 585 -15.54 -16.81 8.64
C GLU A 585 -16.12 -15.65 9.46
N LEU A 586 -15.73 -14.39 9.16
CA LEU A 586 -16.28 -13.20 9.82
C LEU A 586 -17.80 -13.03 9.57
N ASN A 587 -18.26 -13.26 8.36
CA ASN A 587 -19.68 -13.17 8.03
C ASN A 587 -20.47 -14.31 8.71
N ASP A 588 -19.93 -15.53 8.75
CA ASP A 588 -20.58 -16.68 9.39
C ASP A 588 -20.63 -16.50 10.91
N ILE A 589 -19.55 -16.05 11.56
CA ILE A 589 -19.56 -15.82 13.02
C ILE A 589 -20.51 -14.70 13.40
N ALA A 590 -20.54 -13.59 12.65
CA ALA A 590 -21.47 -12.49 12.89
C ALA A 590 -22.94 -12.94 12.75
N ALA A 591 -23.24 -13.72 11.71
CA ALA A 591 -24.60 -14.28 11.50
C ALA A 591 -24.99 -15.27 12.61
N ASN A 592 -24.08 -16.15 13.05
CA ASN A 592 -24.33 -17.08 14.14
C ASN A 592 -24.50 -16.36 15.48
N ALA A 593 -23.67 -15.34 15.74
CA ALA A 593 -23.80 -14.55 16.96
C ALA A 593 -25.14 -13.79 17.01
N ALA A 594 -25.56 -13.16 15.90
CA ALA A 594 -26.87 -12.50 15.82
C ALA A 594 -28.04 -13.48 16.01
N ARG A 595 -27.91 -14.74 15.55
CA ARG A 595 -28.90 -15.79 15.76
C ARG A 595 -28.97 -16.30 17.21
N LEU A 596 -27.78 -16.44 17.85
CA LEU A 596 -27.66 -16.91 19.23
C LEU A 596 -28.06 -15.84 20.24
N PHE A 597 -27.83 -14.58 19.92
CA PHE A 597 -28.08 -13.42 20.76
C PHE A 597 -28.98 -12.39 20.04
N PRO A 598 -30.25 -12.76 19.72
CA PRO A 598 -31.13 -11.87 18.96
C PRO A 598 -31.52 -10.61 19.71
N GLU A 599 -31.39 -10.60 21.05
CA GLU A 599 -31.61 -9.47 21.95
C GLU A 599 -30.44 -8.55 22.12
N ALA A 600 -29.22 -8.96 21.69
CA ALA A 600 -27.98 -8.23 21.93
C ALA A 600 -27.49 -7.51 20.67
N SER A 601 -26.68 -6.47 20.86
CA SER A 601 -25.87 -5.88 19.80
C SER A 601 -24.55 -6.65 19.66
N VAL A 602 -24.32 -7.23 18.50
CA VAL A 602 -23.09 -7.96 18.21
C VAL A 602 -22.19 -7.14 17.30
N THR A 603 -20.91 -7.06 17.67
CA THR A 603 -19.90 -6.33 16.89
C THR A 603 -18.62 -7.14 16.79
N THR A 604 -18.10 -7.28 15.56
CA THR A 604 -16.78 -7.84 15.31
C THR A 604 -15.77 -6.70 15.18
N VAL A 605 -14.68 -6.75 15.94
CA VAL A 605 -13.65 -5.71 16.01
C VAL A 605 -12.25 -6.32 16.01
N GLY A 606 -11.24 -5.46 15.92
CA GLY A 606 -9.84 -5.87 15.87
C GLY A 606 -9.22 -5.72 14.48
N SER A 607 -7.97 -6.12 14.34
CA SER A 607 -7.19 -5.91 13.11
C SER A 607 -7.77 -6.63 11.89
N ILE A 608 -8.34 -7.80 12.07
CA ILE A 608 -8.86 -8.64 10.99
C ILE A 608 -10.12 -8.06 10.34
N PRO A 609 -11.18 -7.66 11.08
CA PRO A 609 -12.31 -6.93 10.51
C PRO A 609 -11.88 -5.62 9.84
N GLN A 610 -10.91 -4.89 10.42
CA GLN A 610 -10.38 -3.68 9.81
C GLN A 610 -9.73 -3.96 8.44
N PHE A 611 -8.87 -4.96 8.33
CA PHE A 611 -8.24 -5.34 7.06
C PHE A 611 -9.26 -5.78 6.02
N THR A 612 -10.31 -6.48 6.42
CA THR A 612 -11.38 -6.91 5.52
C THR A 612 -12.16 -5.71 4.95
N VAL A 613 -12.52 -4.75 5.81
CA VAL A 613 -13.19 -3.50 5.38
C VAL A 613 -12.27 -2.66 4.48
N MET A 614 -10.98 -2.56 4.80
CA MET A 614 -10.00 -1.88 3.96
C MET A 614 -9.92 -2.49 2.55
N MET A 615 -9.95 -3.82 2.42
CA MET A 615 -9.96 -4.49 1.12
C MET A 615 -11.22 -4.18 0.32
N GLN A 616 -12.38 -4.15 0.97
CA GLN A 616 -13.63 -3.74 0.32
C GLN A 616 -13.56 -2.28 -0.17
N TYR A 617 -12.96 -1.38 0.61
CA TYR A 617 -12.75 0.01 0.20
C TYR A 617 -11.78 0.13 -0.99
N VAL A 618 -10.70 -0.65 -0.99
CA VAL A 618 -9.76 -0.71 -2.13
C VAL A 618 -10.48 -1.22 -3.38
N ALA A 619 -11.19 -2.34 -3.30
CA ALA A 619 -11.86 -2.94 -4.46
C ALA A 619 -12.94 -2.04 -5.07
N ARG A 620 -13.85 -1.52 -4.24
CA ARG A 620 -14.91 -0.61 -4.70
C ARG A 620 -14.35 0.74 -5.14
N GLY A 621 -13.43 1.28 -4.35
CA GLY A 621 -12.80 2.57 -4.60
C GLY A 621 -11.99 2.56 -5.89
N GLN A 622 -11.32 1.45 -6.22
CA GLN A 622 -10.59 1.28 -7.47
C GLN A 622 -11.50 1.42 -8.70
N MET A 623 -12.65 0.76 -8.70
CA MET A 623 -13.61 0.86 -9.81
C MET A 623 -14.15 2.28 -9.97
N VAL A 624 -14.50 2.93 -8.86
CA VAL A 624 -14.99 4.32 -8.87
C VAL A 624 -13.90 5.28 -9.34
N SER A 625 -12.69 5.17 -8.79
CA SER A 625 -11.54 6.00 -9.18
C SER A 625 -11.21 5.85 -10.66
N PHE A 626 -11.20 4.62 -11.18
CA PHE A 626 -10.95 4.36 -12.59
C PHE A 626 -12.04 4.97 -13.50
N ALA A 627 -13.32 4.81 -13.14
CA ALA A 627 -14.43 5.41 -13.89
C ALA A 627 -14.37 6.95 -13.91
N ILE A 628 -14.07 7.57 -12.75
CA ILE A 628 -13.88 9.02 -12.65
C ILE A 628 -12.70 9.48 -13.52
N SER A 629 -11.56 8.79 -13.44
CA SER A 629 -10.37 9.08 -14.26
C SER A 629 -10.70 9.04 -15.74
N LEU A 630 -11.36 7.97 -16.18
CA LEU A 630 -11.73 7.79 -17.59
C LEU A 630 -12.68 8.89 -18.06
N LEU A 631 -13.67 9.26 -17.24
CA LEU A 631 -14.62 10.32 -17.56
C LEU A 631 -13.91 11.69 -17.70
N ILE A 632 -13.07 12.05 -16.72
CA ILE A 632 -12.37 13.35 -16.74
C ILE A 632 -11.39 13.42 -17.91
N ILE A 633 -10.61 12.35 -18.15
CA ILE A 633 -9.69 12.28 -19.29
C ILE A 633 -10.46 12.41 -20.61
N GLY A 634 -11.59 11.71 -20.75
CA GLY A 634 -12.45 11.83 -21.92
C GLY A 634 -12.91 13.26 -22.16
N ILE A 635 -13.38 13.94 -21.14
CA ILE A 635 -13.78 15.35 -21.21
C ILE A 635 -12.58 16.25 -21.60
N LEU A 636 -11.43 16.04 -20.99
CA LEU A 636 -10.23 16.80 -21.33
C LEU A 636 -9.80 16.58 -22.78
N MET A 637 -9.82 15.34 -23.26
CA MET A 637 -9.52 15.05 -24.67
C MET A 637 -10.52 15.71 -25.63
N MET A 638 -11.83 15.70 -25.30
CA MET A 638 -12.84 16.41 -26.09
C MET A 638 -12.59 17.91 -26.15
N LEU A 639 -12.20 18.51 -25.01
CA LEU A 639 -11.87 19.92 -24.92
C LEU A 639 -10.61 20.29 -25.72
N VAL A 640 -9.56 19.47 -25.62
CA VAL A 640 -8.29 19.68 -26.34
C VAL A 640 -8.47 19.65 -27.84
N PHE A 641 -9.17 18.65 -28.33
CA PHE A 641 -9.37 18.48 -29.79
C PHE A 641 -10.59 19.24 -30.33
N GLY A 642 -11.41 19.85 -29.45
CA GLY A 642 -12.63 20.54 -29.85
C GLY A 642 -13.65 19.62 -30.56
N SER A 643 -13.56 18.30 -30.36
CA SER A 643 -14.36 17.30 -31.02
C SER A 643 -14.67 16.12 -30.09
N VAL A 644 -15.96 15.91 -29.84
CA VAL A 644 -16.44 14.74 -29.08
C VAL A 644 -16.02 13.44 -29.74
N ARG A 645 -16.05 13.38 -31.06
CA ARG A 645 -15.68 12.19 -31.82
C ARG A 645 -14.21 11.83 -31.68
N ILE A 646 -13.31 12.80 -31.78
CA ILE A 646 -11.87 12.58 -31.60
C ILE A 646 -11.58 12.19 -30.15
N GLY A 647 -12.22 12.87 -29.18
CA GLY A 647 -12.03 12.53 -27.76
C GLY A 647 -12.45 11.11 -27.39
N LEU A 648 -13.65 10.67 -27.85
CA LEU A 648 -14.14 9.31 -27.58
C LEU A 648 -13.30 8.22 -28.25
N ILE A 649 -12.94 8.41 -29.53
CA ILE A 649 -12.14 7.42 -30.26
C ILE A 649 -10.70 7.38 -29.71
N GLY A 650 -10.15 8.53 -29.33
CA GLY A 650 -8.84 8.61 -28.68
C GLY A 650 -8.77 7.96 -27.29
N LEU A 651 -9.90 7.73 -26.60
CA LEU A 651 -9.94 6.98 -25.36
C LEU A 651 -9.68 5.47 -25.55
N ILE A 652 -10.01 4.91 -26.72
CA ILE A 652 -9.91 3.46 -26.96
C ILE A 652 -8.49 2.93 -26.70
N PRO A 653 -7.42 3.50 -27.30
CA PRO A 653 -6.07 3.06 -27.02
C PRO A 653 -5.66 3.27 -25.55
N ASN A 654 -6.21 4.28 -24.86
CA ASN A 654 -5.88 4.59 -23.46
C ASN A 654 -6.51 3.64 -22.43
N ILE A 655 -7.63 2.99 -22.75
CA ILE A 655 -8.23 1.96 -21.91
C ILE A 655 -7.42 0.65 -21.99
N THR A 656 -6.81 0.36 -23.12
CA THR A 656 -6.06 -0.88 -23.36
C THR A 656 -5.01 -1.19 -22.28
N PRO A 657 -4.16 -0.24 -21.84
CA PRO A 657 -3.17 -0.50 -20.78
C PRO A 657 -3.78 -0.93 -19.44
N ALA A 658 -4.88 -0.33 -19.05
CA ALA A 658 -5.57 -0.70 -17.82
C ALA A 658 -6.17 -2.12 -17.90
N LEU A 659 -6.70 -2.50 -19.07
CA LEU A 659 -7.19 -3.86 -19.32
C LEU A 659 -6.04 -4.87 -19.36
N VAL A 660 -4.88 -4.50 -19.90
CA VAL A 660 -3.68 -5.36 -19.88
C VAL A 660 -3.22 -5.60 -18.45
N VAL A 661 -3.13 -4.55 -17.62
CA VAL A 661 -2.74 -4.67 -16.23
C VAL A 661 -3.70 -5.57 -15.48
N GLY A 662 -5.01 -5.29 -15.52
CA GLY A 662 -6.00 -6.10 -14.83
C GLY A 662 -6.09 -7.53 -15.37
N GLY A 663 -6.00 -7.71 -16.68
CA GLY A 663 -5.99 -9.04 -17.31
C GLY A 663 -4.77 -9.87 -16.91
N LEU A 664 -3.58 -9.25 -16.80
CA LEU A 664 -2.38 -9.91 -16.31
C LEU A 664 -2.50 -10.25 -14.82
N MET A 665 -3.07 -9.37 -13.99
CA MET A 665 -3.33 -9.68 -12.58
C MET A 665 -4.19 -10.92 -12.44
N GLY A 666 -5.33 -10.99 -13.15
CA GLY A 666 -6.21 -12.15 -13.12
C GLY A 666 -5.59 -13.42 -13.72
N TRP A 667 -4.72 -13.30 -14.73
CA TRP A 667 -4.04 -14.44 -15.35
C TRP A 667 -2.92 -15.01 -14.51
N LEU A 668 -2.11 -14.13 -13.89
CA LEU A 668 -0.96 -14.50 -13.06
C LEU A 668 -1.33 -14.74 -11.59
N GLY A 669 -2.59 -14.51 -11.19
CA GLY A 669 -3.04 -14.61 -9.82
C GLY A 669 -2.45 -13.54 -8.89
N TYR A 670 -2.06 -12.38 -9.45
CA TYR A 670 -1.56 -11.27 -8.65
C TYR A 670 -2.71 -10.57 -7.94
N PRO A 671 -2.65 -10.40 -6.62
CA PRO A 671 -3.76 -9.84 -5.86
C PRO A 671 -3.91 -8.33 -6.11
N LEU A 672 -5.16 -7.87 -6.00
CA LEU A 672 -5.45 -6.45 -5.86
C LEU A 672 -5.23 -6.07 -4.41
N ASP A 673 -4.11 -5.43 -4.15
CA ASP A 673 -3.74 -4.84 -2.86
C ASP A 673 -3.66 -3.31 -2.96
N MET A 674 -3.30 -2.62 -1.89
CA MET A 674 -3.18 -1.16 -1.88
C MET A 674 -2.16 -0.62 -2.88
N MET A 675 -1.08 -1.36 -3.15
CA MET A 675 -0.03 -0.94 -4.09
C MET A 675 -0.50 -1.13 -5.53
N THR A 676 -0.96 -2.34 -5.86
CA THR A 676 -1.41 -2.69 -7.21
C THR A 676 -2.66 -1.92 -7.64
N ALA A 677 -3.52 -1.54 -6.69
CA ALA A 677 -4.67 -0.68 -6.94
C ALA A 677 -4.31 0.70 -7.51
N THR A 678 -3.11 1.21 -7.22
CA THR A 678 -2.69 2.52 -7.75
C THR A 678 -2.31 2.49 -9.23
N ILE A 679 -2.04 1.31 -9.80
CA ILE A 679 -1.44 1.16 -11.12
C ILE A 679 -2.38 1.60 -12.24
N MET A 680 -3.65 1.18 -12.21
CA MET A 680 -4.57 1.42 -13.33
C MET A 680 -4.85 2.90 -13.58
N PRO A 681 -5.24 3.74 -12.59
CA PRO A 681 -5.42 5.17 -12.79
C PRO A 681 -4.11 5.88 -13.15
N MET A 682 -3.00 5.43 -12.57
CA MET A 682 -1.68 5.98 -12.86
C MET A 682 -1.28 5.76 -14.33
N ILE A 683 -1.40 4.54 -14.84
CA ILE A 683 -1.05 4.22 -16.22
C ILE A 683 -2.02 4.88 -17.19
N LEU A 684 -3.31 4.96 -16.86
CA LEU A 684 -4.28 5.69 -17.67
C LEU A 684 -3.86 7.15 -17.84
N GLY A 685 -3.43 7.81 -16.76
CA GLY A 685 -2.93 9.19 -16.83
C GLY A 685 -1.66 9.36 -17.65
N LEU A 686 -0.74 8.38 -17.58
CA LEU A 686 0.52 8.41 -18.33
C LEU A 686 0.36 8.07 -19.81
N ALA A 687 -0.53 7.13 -20.15
CA ALA A 687 -0.75 6.68 -21.52
C ALA A 687 -1.35 7.77 -22.41
N VAL A 688 -2.21 8.63 -21.84
CA VAL A 688 -2.90 9.69 -22.59
C VAL A 688 -1.91 10.70 -23.19
N ASP A 689 -0.75 10.91 -22.57
CA ASP A 689 0.30 11.82 -23.05
C ASP A 689 0.73 11.49 -24.49
N ASP A 690 1.15 10.26 -24.71
CA ASP A 690 1.62 9.81 -26.02
C ASP A 690 0.50 9.86 -27.08
N THR A 691 -0.73 9.49 -26.70
CA THR A 691 -1.92 9.58 -27.57
C THR A 691 -2.20 11.03 -27.97
N ILE A 692 -2.19 11.99 -27.03
CA ILE A 692 -2.42 13.41 -27.34
C ILE A 692 -1.38 13.93 -28.33
N HIS A 693 -0.10 13.62 -28.09
CA HIS A 693 0.98 14.03 -28.98
C HIS A 693 0.82 13.46 -30.38
N PHE A 694 0.46 12.18 -30.50
CA PHE A 694 0.28 11.51 -31.79
C PHE A 694 -0.92 12.06 -32.56
N ILE A 695 -2.08 12.24 -31.90
CA ILE A 695 -3.30 12.81 -32.50
C ILE A 695 -3.06 14.24 -32.97
N ASN A 696 -2.46 15.07 -32.12
CA ASN A 696 -2.22 16.46 -32.42
C ASN A 696 -1.32 16.65 -33.65
N HIS A 697 -0.20 15.92 -33.70
CA HIS A 697 0.71 16.00 -34.83
C HIS A 697 0.08 15.45 -36.11
N GLY A 698 -0.66 14.34 -36.00
CA GLY A 698 -1.42 13.76 -37.12
C GLY A 698 -2.45 14.75 -37.68
N HIS A 699 -3.16 15.47 -36.82
CA HIS A 699 -4.13 16.52 -37.24
C HIS A 699 -3.43 17.65 -37.98
N LEU A 700 -2.34 18.19 -37.42
CA LEU A 700 -1.57 19.26 -38.07
C LEU A 700 -1.00 18.87 -39.44
N GLU A 701 -0.51 17.67 -39.59
CA GLU A 701 0.01 17.19 -40.87
C GLU A 701 -1.12 16.89 -41.87
N PHE A 702 -2.30 16.45 -41.37
CA PHE A 702 -3.49 16.28 -42.20
C PHE A 702 -4.02 17.63 -42.73
N ASP A 703 -4.10 18.67 -41.88
CA ASP A 703 -4.51 20.01 -42.29
C ASP A 703 -3.59 20.59 -43.39
N ARG A 704 -2.30 20.25 -43.35
CA ARG A 704 -1.33 20.72 -44.35
C ARG A 704 -1.40 19.98 -45.70
N ARG A 705 -1.84 18.71 -45.69
CA ARG A 705 -1.69 17.81 -46.85
C ARG A 705 -2.99 17.22 -47.35
N GLY A 706 -4.02 17.14 -46.56
CA GLY A 706 -5.31 16.57 -46.91
C GLY A 706 -5.34 15.05 -47.07
N ASN A 707 -4.26 14.32 -46.67
CA ASN A 707 -4.13 12.86 -46.86
C ASN A 707 -3.71 12.18 -45.55
N TYR A 708 -4.49 11.16 -45.13
CA TYR A 708 -4.23 10.42 -43.87
C TYR A 708 -2.93 9.62 -43.88
N ARG A 709 -2.64 8.95 -45.00
CA ARG A 709 -1.43 8.12 -45.10
C ARG A 709 -0.17 8.96 -44.88
N ASP A 710 -0.07 10.08 -45.54
CA ASP A 710 1.10 10.97 -45.44
C ASP A 710 1.20 11.62 -44.06
N ALA A 711 0.07 12.03 -43.50
CA ALA A 711 0.01 12.61 -42.18
C ALA A 711 0.49 11.61 -41.11
N ILE A 712 0.02 10.37 -41.14
CA ILE A 712 0.39 9.29 -40.23
C ILE A 712 1.87 8.93 -40.37
N LEU A 713 2.37 8.68 -41.59
CA LEU A 713 3.77 8.33 -41.83
C LEU A 713 4.74 9.40 -41.36
N ARG A 714 4.38 10.67 -41.50
CA ARG A 714 5.17 11.77 -40.97
C ARG A 714 5.13 11.83 -39.47
N SER A 715 3.98 11.58 -38.85
CA SER A 715 3.87 11.52 -37.40
C SER A 715 4.78 10.43 -36.83
N PHE A 716 4.82 9.24 -37.43
CA PHE A 716 5.76 8.20 -37.04
C PHE A 716 7.22 8.67 -37.08
N ARG A 717 7.63 9.36 -38.15
CA ARG A 717 9.01 9.83 -38.33
C ARG A 717 9.38 11.01 -37.43
N THR A 718 8.41 11.84 -37.03
CA THR A 718 8.69 13.09 -36.30
C THR A 718 8.57 12.90 -34.79
N ILE A 719 7.51 12.24 -34.32
CA ILE A 719 7.22 12.10 -32.89
C ILE A 719 7.33 10.68 -32.35
N GLY A 720 7.41 9.68 -33.24
CA GLY A 720 7.51 8.28 -32.80
C GLY A 720 8.79 8.02 -31.98
N THR A 721 9.93 8.61 -32.36
CA THR A 721 11.17 8.50 -31.56
C THR A 721 11.04 9.09 -30.15
N PRO A 722 10.56 10.34 -29.95
CA PRO A 722 10.26 10.86 -28.62
C PRO A 722 9.36 9.99 -27.78
N ILE A 723 8.24 9.49 -28.34
CA ILE A 723 7.27 8.62 -27.64
C ILE A 723 7.93 7.32 -27.15
N ILE A 724 8.69 6.63 -28.00
CA ILE A 724 9.43 5.42 -27.59
C ILE A 724 10.42 5.76 -26.46
N LEU A 725 11.11 6.89 -26.58
CA LEU A 725 12.14 7.26 -25.64
C LEU A 725 11.56 7.55 -24.24
N THR A 726 10.46 8.27 -24.18
CA THR A 726 9.74 8.53 -22.91
C THR A 726 9.21 7.26 -22.29
N SER A 727 8.58 6.39 -23.08
CA SER A 727 8.10 5.08 -22.61
C SER A 727 9.24 4.22 -22.06
N VAL A 728 10.41 4.17 -22.73
CA VAL A 728 11.60 3.43 -22.24
C VAL A 728 12.07 3.98 -20.91
N VAL A 729 12.13 5.32 -20.76
CA VAL A 729 12.54 5.95 -19.49
C VAL A 729 11.58 5.63 -18.36
N ILE A 730 10.29 5.73 -18.62
CA ILE A 730 9.26 5.45 -17.61
C ILE A 730 9.30 3.95 -17.25
N CYS A 731 9.38 3.05 -18.25
CA CYS A 731 9.54 1.61 -18.01
C CYS A 731 10.78 1.30 -17.16
N ALA A 732 11.92 1.90 -17.47
CA ALA A 732 13.15 1.68 -16.71
C ALA A 732 13.02 2.12 -15.25
N ASN A 733 12.33 3.24 -14.97
CA ASN A 733 12.07 3.70 -13.61
C ASN A 733 11.13 2.76 -12.85
N PHE A 734 10.06 2.25 -13.48
CA PHE A 734 9.17 1.29 -12.83
C PHE A 734 9.78 -0.10 -12.70
N ALA A 735 10.62 -0.53 -13.64
CA ALA A 735 11.34 -1.81 -13.56
C ALA A 735 12.24 -1.91 -12.31
N ILE A 736 12.65 -0.78 -11.72
CA ILE A 736 13.44 -0.75 -10.50
C ILE A 736 12.69 -1.39 -9.32
N TYR A 737 11.37 -1.23 -9.25
CA TYR A 737 10.57 -1.90 -8.23
C TYR A 737 10.71 -3.43 -8.26
N MET A 738 11.03 -4.02 -9.42
CA MET A 738 11.26 -5.46 -9.56
C MET A 738 12.55 -5.92 -8.85
N THR A 739 13.40 -5.00 -8.40
CA THR A 739 14.60 -5.30 -7.60
C THR A 739 14.31 -5.39 -6.11
N SER A 740 13.07 -5.10 -5.68
CA SER A 740 12.64 -5.18 -4.29
C SER A 740 12.52 -6.64 -3.82
N GLU A 741 12.60 -6.83 -2.50
CA GLU A 741 12.28 -8.11 -1.86
C GLU A 741 10.77 -8.30 -1.68
N GLY A 742 10.01 -7.20 -1.59
CA GLY A 742 8.56 -7.22 -1.37
C GLY A 742 7.78 -7.52 -2.65
N LEU A 743 6.89 -8.52 -2.60
CA LEU A 743 6.14 -8.98 -3.77
C LEU A 743 5.23 -7.89 -4.36
N SER A 744 4.53 -7.10 -3.54
CA SER A 744 3.69 -6.00 -4.04
C SER A 744 4.49 -4.96 -4.84
N PHE A 745 5.74 -4.69 -4.45
CA PHE A 745 6.62 -3.81 -5.23
C PHE A 745 7.04 -4.45 -6.55
N ILE A 746 7.37 -5.76 -6.53
CA ILE A 746 7.70 -6.51 -7.75
C ILE A 746 6.51 -6.51 -8.71
N HIS A 747 5.31 -6.82 -8.22
CA HIS A 747 4.07 -6.79 -9.00
C HIS A 747 3.79 -5.40 -9.56
N MET A 748 3.95 -4.36 -8.74
CA MET A 748 3.81 -2.97 -9.19
C MET A 748 4.77 -2.63 -10.32
N GLY A 749 6.04 -3.01 -10.20
CA GLY A 749 7.03 -2.78 -11.25
C GLY A 749 6.69 -3.49 -12.54
N LEU A 750 6.41 -4.79 -12.48
CA LEU A 750 6.11 -5.62 -13.64
C LEU A 750 4.83 -5.17 -14.35
N LEU A 751 3.75 -4.95 -13.59
CA LEU A 751 2.46 -4.53 -14.14
C LEU A 751 2.53 -3.13 -14.74
N SER A 752 3.27 -2.20 -14.10
CA SER A 752 3.47 -0.85 -14.65
C SER A 752 4.24 -0.89 -15.97
N VAL A 753 5.32 -1.67 -16.04
CA VAL A 753 6.08 -1.86 -17.29
C VAL A 753 5.20 -2.46 -18.38
N ALA A 754 4.44 -3.53 -18.06
CA ALA A 754 3.53 -4.15 -19.01
C ALA A 754 2.44 -3.16 -19.50
N GLY A 755 1.88 -2.37 -18.59
CA GLY A 755 0.91 -1.33 -18.90
C GLY A 755 1.48 -0.26 -19.85
N ILE A 756 2.68 0.28 -19.54
CA ILE A 756 3.33 1.32 -20.37
C ILE A 756 3.72 0.78 -21.75
N VAL A 757 4.26 -0.45 -21.81
CA VAL A 757 4.58 -1.10 -23.11
C VAL A 757 3.31 -1.31 -23.93
N SER A 758 2.22 -1.74 -23.29
CA SER A 758 0.94 -1.92 -23.99
C SER A 758 0.34 -0.60 -24.47
N ALA A 759 0.50 0.50 -23.70
CA ALA A 759 0.15 1.85 -24.14
C ALA A 759 0.92 2.25 -25.39
N LEU A 760 2.24 2.11 -25.38
CA LEU A 760 3.09 2.39 -26.54
C LEU A 760 2.67 1.59 -27.77
N VAL A 761 2.38 0.30 -27.60
CA VAL A 761 1.91 -0.55 -28.70
C VAL A 761 0.53 -0.10 -29.20
N ALA A 762 -0.40 0.27 -28.31
CA ALA A 762 -1.71 0.78 -28.69
C ALA A 762 -1.58 2.11 -29.45
N ASP A 763 -0.72 3.02 -29.01
CA ASP A 763 -0.50 4.32 -29.67
C ASP A 763 0.16 4.21 -31.04
N LEU A 764 1.12 3.30 -31.20
CA LEU A 764 1.80 3.11 -32.49
C LEU A 764 1.03 2.19 -33.45
N CYS A 765 0.19 1.26 -32.97
CA CYS A 765 -0.49 0.29 -33.82
C CYS A 765 -1.99 0.52 -33.96
N VAL A 766 -2.70 0.83 -32.88
CA VAL A 766 -4.17 0.97 -32.88
C VAL A 766 -4.59 2.39 -33.23
N THR A 767 -4.00 3.40 -32.63
CA THR A 767 -4.32 4.82 -32.80
C THR A 767 -4.27 5.25 -34.27
N PRO A 768 -3.22 4.97 -35.06
CA PRO A 768 -3.14 5.36 -36.49
C PRO A 768 -4.23 4.72 -37.34
N VAL A 769 -4.56 3.44 -37.07
CA VAL A 769 -5.62 2.72 -37.79
C VAL A 769 -6.99 3.29 -37.51
N LEU A 770 -7.27 3.67 -36.25
CA LEU A 770 -8.51 4.33 -35.86
C LEU A 770 -8.66 5.69 -36.57
N PHE A 771 -7.56 6.47 -36.71
CA PHE A 771 -7.59 7.75 -37.42
C PHE A 771 -7.99 7.59 -38.88
N GLN A 772 -7.37 6.65 -39.56
CA GLN A 772 -7.62 6.39 -40.96
C GLN A 772 -9.05 5.85 -41.19
N LYS A 773 -9.45 4.80 -40.43
CA LYS A 773 -10.76 4.16 -40.61
C LYS A 773 -11.94 5.06 -40.27
N PHE A 774 -11.82 5.81 -39.19
CA PHE A 774 -12.90 6.69 -38.75
C PHE A 774 -12.84 8.11 -39.37
N ARG A 775 -11.83 8.40 -40.20
CA ARG A 775 -11.64 9.72 -40.83
C ARG A 775 -11.81 10.87 -39.85
N LEU A 776 -11.02 10.86 -38.76
CA LEU A 776 -11.22 11.74 -37.61
C LEU A 776 -11.04 13.22 -37.92
N PHE A 777 -10.21 13.56 -38.91
CA PHE A 777 -9.88 14.95 -39.28
C PHE A 777 -10.67 15.49 -40.49
N GLY A 778 -11.59 14.71 -41.00
CA GLY A 778 -12.41 15.11 -42.16
C GLY A 778 -12.20 14.26 -43.41
N LYS A 779 -12.73 14.73 -44.56
CA LYS A 779 -12.56 14.06 -45.84
C LYS A 779 -11.17 14.36 -46.43
N GLU A 780 -10.55 13.37 -47.10
CA GLU A 780 -9.30 13.60 -47.82
C GLU A 780 -9.55 14.58 -48.98
N ILE A 781 -8.59 15.46 -49.21
CA ILE A 781 -8.60 16.39 -50.33
C ILE A 781 -8.04 15.58 -51.54
N GLU A 782 -8.88 15.31 -52.52
CA GLU A 782 -8.43 14.74 -53.82
C GLU A 782 -7.49 15.76 -54.45
N THR A 783 -6.20 15.60 -54.34
CA THR A 783 -5.23 16.29 -55.18
C THR A 783 -5.36 15.68 -56.58
N ASN A 784 -6.04 16.39 -57.46
CA ASN A 784 -5.94 16.14 -58.91
C ASN A 784 -4.48 16.36 -59.33
N GLU A 785 -3.68 15.33 -59.25
CA GLU A 785 -2.42 15.25 -60.01
C GLU A 785 -2.75 14.95 -61.50
N THR A 786 -3.18 16.00 -62.18
CA THR A 786 -3.03 16.12 -63.61
C THR A 786 -2.33 17.45 -63.85
N ILE A 787 -1.01 17.44 -63.71
CA ILE A 787 -0.15 18.44 -64.34
C ILE A 787 0.95 17.69 -65.10
N ASN A 788 0.86 17.89 -66.39
CA ASN A 788 1.74 17.51 -67.47
C ASN A 788 3.25 17.55 -67.22
#